data_53db3dc33ea7e1934b5e9ee2efb953ab
#
_entry.id   53db3dc33ea7e1934b5e9ee2efb953ab
#
_cell.length_a   1.000
_cell.length_b   1.000
_cell.length_c   1.000
_cell.angle_alpha   90.00
_cell.angle_beta   90.00
_cell.angle_gamma   90.00
#
_symmetry.space_group_name_H-M   'P 1'
#
loop_
_entity.id
_entity.type
_entity.pdbx_description
1 polymer ?
#
loop_
_entity_poly.entity_id
_entity_poly.type
_entity_poly.pdbx_seq_one_letter_code
_entity_poly.pdbx_strand_id
1 'polypeptide(L)'
;MEEPLEIERWKRISVLGSGAFGIVTLWQHTISDDYIAIKKCKFQTSGHLSERQRERWENEVNIMQTLNCPNIVSFRPLPKHLEAIMLKYNPTKLPLLSMEYCKKGNLRHVLNQPKNSTGLQESDVRIVLADITKAVSYLHQHKITHRDIKPENIVLQECGGRPGEVIYKLIDLGYAKELNDSVVSFVGTLHYLAPEIMQTENYGCTVDYWSLGIVAFEIICGVLPFLPQYTPVERFQYIVNKKPEHICIYQRYSGSVAYSSELKENHISTCLKQNVESWLRHVLKFDPLVRGTLFPDNTNVFDNLLNILDKKIVIVFSVYTLEFYSYEINESVLISTLKDWLARDTKVQKDDQILLSNLEILDVRDDKYVVDLLPEDDSNLFVFKKGAFTNRETPKFPKYVTVMFQNPTAPYKWRELRLMYAKSLFFLSQQHKLLTSLVTAFNLYICYTNCLTAKLKTSMKQLHKTVTTAATKIDCYCNLHSGSNKCDMDRSDTYKRNLSQFQQLLADFEKCVTTTNKLLSKVDILSRRQVVLEQVLPKVTPLIKACDISNEVARATDLIGRGGNNEKDCTPIEMVKIVSNAFKIKDKLLNNKYFESYAMATSVAIRDINILQTWMDGFHKRVAEISKAIDDNQKEHYNILLVSAKRKQVNLVGAYSNHFVRLDTDVVIRENQDLRCQFEDTIGRMLVDYKKICDEIQPFKMF
;
A
#
# COMPACT_ATOMS: atom_id res chain seq x y z
N MET A 1 27.80 -52.97 -5.51
CA MET A 1 28.89 -51.98 -5.57
C MET A 1 28.30 -50.61 -5.18
N GLU A 2 28.97 -49.96 -4.22
CA GLU A 2 28.56 -48.61 -3.85
C GLU A 2 28.88 -47.61 -4.97
N GLU A 3 28.03 -46.67 -5.16
CA GLU A 3 28.19 -45.59 -6.14
C GLU A 3 29.33 -44.66 -5.71
N PRO A 4 30.27 -44.32 -6.62
CA PRO A 4 31.39 -43.43 -6.26
C PRO A 4 30.86 -42.04 -5.87
N LEU A 5 31.49 -41.46 -4.86
CA LEU A 5 31.16 -40.10 -4.40
C LEU A 5 31.68 -39.01 -5.34
N GLU A 6 32.61 -39.35 -6.20
CA GLU A 6 33.19 -38.45 -7.20
C GLU A 6 33.38 -39.18 -8.54
N ILE A 7 32.91 -38.56 -9.60
CA ILE A 7 33.03 -39.05 -10.97
C ILE A 7 33.60 -37.90 -11.81
N GLU A 8 34.88 -38.00 -12.20
CA GLU A 8 35.64 -36.95 -12.90
C GLU A 8 35.59 -35.62 -12.13
N ARG A 9 34.92 -34.62 -12.74
CA ARG A 9 34.77 -33.27 -12.17
C ARG A 9 33.45 -33.10 -11.43
N TRP A 10 32.67 -34.14 -11.21
CA TRP A 10 31.39 -34.12 -10.52
C TRP A 10 31.50 -34.82 -9.19
N LYS A 11 31.13 -34.09 -8.12
CA LYS A 11 31.15 -34.57 -6.75
C LYS A 11 29.72 -34.62 -6.21
N ARG A 12 29.33 -35.76 -5.62
CA ARG A 12 28.07 -35.91 -4.91
C ARG A 12 28.15 -35.14 -3.58
N ILE A 13 27.27 -34.14 -3.45
CA ILE A 13 27.23 -33.28 -2.26
C ILE A 13 26.32 -33.85 -1.19
N SER A 14 25.11 -34.27 -1.57
CA SER A 14 24.11 -34.74 -0.60
C SER A 14 23.01 -35.56 -1.28
N VAL A 15 22.18 -36.19 -0.44
CA VAL A 15 20.89 -36.74 -0.83
C VAL A 15 19.84 -35.67 -0.57
N LEU A 16 19.17 -35.21 -1.62
CA LEU A 16 18.10 -34.21 -1.52
C LEU A 16 16.80 -34.79 -1.01
N GLY A 17 16.51 -36.06 -1.37
CA GLY A 17 15.31 -36.72 -0.95
C GLY A 17 15.31 -38.21 -1.32
N SER A 18 14.55 -39.01 -0.58
CA SER A 18 14.31 -40.42 -0.87
C SER A 18 12.81 -40.69 -0.76
N GLY A 19 12.15 -40.87 -1.91
CA GLY A 19 10.72 -41.18 -2.02
C GLY A 19 10.46 -42.67 -2.23
N ALA A 20 9.19 -43.03 -2.46
CA ALA A 20 8.76 -44.39 -2.76
C ALA A 20 9.39 -44.94 -4.05
N PHE A 21 9.62 -44.11 -5.05
CA PHE A 21 10.06 -44.51 -6.40
C PHE A 21 11.50 -44.18 -6.72
N GLY A 22 12.16 -43.34 -5.96
CA GLY A 22 13.52 -42.93 -6.29
C GLY A 22 14.27 -42.20 -5.21
N ILE A 23 15.56 -42.07 -5.42
CA ILE A 23 16.48 -41.26 -4.62
C ILE A 23 16.97 -40.12 -5.48
N VAL A 24 16.90 -38.90 -4.95
CA VAL A 24 17.42 -37.68 -5.59
C VAL A 24 18.72 -37.31 -4.93
N THR A 25 19.80 -37.20 -5.73
CA THR A 25 21.14 -36.79 -5.25
C THR A 25 21.55 -35.48 -5.89
N LEU A 26 22.24 -34.64 -5.14
CA LEU A 26 22.86 -33.41 -5.61
C LEU A 26 24.30 -33.62 -6.00
N TRP A 27 24.62 -33.20 -7.20
CA TRP A 27 25.98 -33.23 -7.77
C TRP A 27 26.45 -31.82 -8.11
N GLN A 28 27.69 -31.52 -7.76
CA GLN A 28 28.35 -30.26 -8.03
C GLN A 28 29.54 -30.47 -8.99
N HIS A 29 29.65 -29.65 -9.98
CA HIS A 29 30.83 -29.61 -10.83
C HIS A 29 31.94 -28.83 -10.13
N THR A 30 33.13 -29.45 -9.94
CA THR A 30 34.21 -28.93 -9.10
C THR A 30 34.87 -27.65 -9.59
N ILE A 31 34.72 -27.31 -10.89
CA ILE A 31 35.36 -26.15 -11.50
C ILE A 31 34.38 -25.02 -11.77
N SER A 32 33.19 -25.31 -12.35
CA SER A 32 32.23 -24.29 -12.78
C SER A 32 31.18 -23.92 -11.74
N ASP A 33 31.20 -24.55 -10.55
CA ASP A 33 30.16 -24.42 -9.50
C ASP A 33 28.73 -24.70 -9.98
N ASP A 34 28.59 -25.46 -11.05
CA ASP A 34 27.33 -25.93 -11.56
C ASP A 34 26.76 -27.06 -10.68
N TYR A 35 25.42 -27.06 -10.54
CA TYR A 35 24.72 -28.08 -9.76
C TYR A 35 23.70 -28.80 -10.64
N ILE A 36 23.62 -30.11 -10.46
CA ILE A 36 22.62 -30.97 -11.12
C ILE A 36 21.97 -31.86 -10.05
N ALA A 37 20.64 -31.94 -10.03
CA ALA A 37 19.90 -32.92 -9.26
C ALA A 37 19.64 -34.15 -10.13
N ILE A 38 20.01 -35.33 -9.61
CA ILE A 38 19.86 -36.59 -10.34
C ILE A 38 18.96 -37.53 -9.54
N LYS A 39 17.81 -37.90 -10.12
CA LYS A 39 16.84 -38.85 -9.57
C LYS A 39 17.08 -40.22 -10.18
N LYS A 40 17.25 -41.22 -9.32
CA LYS A 40 17.40 -42.64 -9.68
C LYS A 40 16.22 -43.43 -9.19
N CYS A 41 15.76 -44.40 -9.99
CA CYS A 41 14.76 -45.36 -9.56
C CYS A 41 15.31 -46.23 -8.41
N LYS A 42 14.51 -46.41 -7.36
CA LYS A 42 14.90 -47.17 -6.16
C LYS A 42 14.47 -48.62 -6.32
N PHE A 43 15.37 -49.57 -5.96
CA PHE A 43 15.01 -50.97 -5.81
C PHE A 43 14.02 -51.16 -4.67
N GLN A 44 12.97 -51.91 -4.88
CA GLN A 44 12.18 -52.43 -3.76
C GLN A 44 12.83 -53.67 -3.19
N THR A 45 12.65 -53.90 -1.89
CA THR A 45 13.19 -55.05 -1.15
C THR A 45 12.73 -56.44 -1.67
N SER A 46 11.69 -56.46 -2.53
CA SER A 46 11.17 -57.65 -3.19
C SER A 46 11.91 -58.08 -4.46
N GLY A 47 12.94 -57.35 -4.88
CA GLY A 47 13.84 -57.76 -5.95
C GLY A 47 13.45 -57.51 -7.39
N HIS A 48 12.19 -57.24 -7.71
CA HIS A 48 11.73 -57.00 -9.08
C HIS A 48 10.81 -55.79 -9.16
N LEU A 49 11.12 -54.85 -10.08
CA LEU A 49 10.21 -53.77 -10.47
C LEU A 49 9.09 -54.38 -11.32
N SER A 50 7.83 -54.04 -11.00
CA SER A 50 6.73 -54.39 -11.87
C SER A 50 6.82 -53.61 -13.19
N GLU A 51 6.25 -54.18 -14.26
CA GLU A 51 6.26 -53.56 -15.59
C GLU A 51 5.62 -52.15 -15.53
N ARG A 52 4.54 -51.99 -14.78
CA ARG A 52 3.88 -50.70 -14.52
C ARG A 52 4.80 -49.66 -13.82
N GLN A 53 5.71 -50.09 -12.94
CA GLN A 53 6.66 -49.19 -12.28
C GLN A 53 7.74 -48.74 -13.25
N ARG A 54 8.14 -49.62 -14.19
CA ARG A 54 9.08 -49.29 -15.28
C ARG A 54 8.46 -48.25 -16.23
N GLU A 55 7.27 -48.53 -16.73
CA GLU A 55 6.54 -47.65 -17.63
C GLU A 55 6.32 -46.27 -17.02
N ARG A 56 5.95 -46.20 -15.73
CA ARG A 56 5.79 -44.92 -15.01
C ARG A 56 7.08 -44.13 -14.97
N TRP A 57 8.18 -44.80 -14.67
CA TRP A 57 9.47 -44.15 -14.60
C TRP A 57 9.93 -43.62 -15.95
N GLU A 58 9.81 -44.41 -16.99
CA GLU A 58 10.14 -44.03 -18.37
C GLU A 58 9.25 -42.89 -18.86
N ASN A 59 7.99 -42.92 -18.54
CA ASN A 59 7.04 -41.83 -18.82
C ASN A 59 7.43 -40.53 -18.09
N GLU A 60 7.78 -40.61 -16.80
CA GLU A 60 8.26 -39.41 -16.06
C GLU A 60 9.46 -38.77 -16.73
N VAL A 61 10.47 -39.57 -17.12
CA VAL A 61 11.64 -39.09 -17.83
C VAL A 61 11.30 -38.47 -19.17
N ASN A 62 10.46 -39.16 -19.97
CA ASN A 62 10.02 -38.68 -21.28
C ASN A 62 9.23 -37.37 -21.19
N ILE A 63 8.28 -37.26 -20.26
CA ILE A 63 7.51 -36.05 -20.03
C ILE A 63 8.43 -34.91 -19.67
N MET A 64 9.35 -35.10 -18.71
CA MET A 64 10.28 -34.06 -18.29
C MET A 64 11.20 -33.54 -19.40
N GLN A 65 11.58 -34.41 -20.36
CA GLN A 65 12.38 -34.01 -21.51
C GLN A 65 11.64 -33.13 -22.52
N THR A 66 10.31 -33.21 -22.56
CA THR A 66 9.48 -32.48 -23.52
C THR A 66 8.95 -31.15 -22.98
N LEU A 67 8.91 -30.98 -21.66
CA LEU A 67 8.34 -29.78 -21.03
C LEU A 67 9.31 -28.58 -21.10
N ASN A 68 8.77 -27.43 -21.47
CA ASN A 68 9.49 -26.16 -21.48
C ASN A 68 8.63 -25.06 -20.86
N CYS A 69 8.64 -24.97 -19.52
CA CYS A 69 7.88 -23.99 -18.76
C CYS A 69 8.77 -23.41 -17.65
N PRO A 70 8.86 -22.08 -17.51
CA PRO A 70 9.68 -21.45 -16.47
C PRO A 70 9.31 -21.86 -15.05
N ASN A 71 8.05 -22.23 -14.83
CA ASN A 71 7.50 -22.61 -13.52
C ASN A 71 7.47 -24.14 -13.29
N ILE A 72 8.13 -24.91 -14.14
CA ILE A 72 8.40 -26.34 -13.95
C ILE A 72 9.90 -26.52 -13.95
N VAL A 73 10.42 -27.38 -13.07
CA VAL A 73 11.87 -27.70 -13.06
C VAL A 73 12.26 -28.28 -14.40
N SER A 74 13.30 -27.73 -15.03
CA SER A 74 13.75 -28.13 -16.36
C SER A 74 14.59 -29.40 -16.32
N PHE A 75 14.38 -30.26 -17.31
CA PHE A 75 15.31 -31.35 -17.61
C PHE A 75 16.67 -30.78 -17.99
N ARG A 76 17.75 -31.37 -17.47
CA ARG A 76 19.11 -30.99 -17.79
C ARG A 76 19.89 -32.22 -18.23
N PRO A 77 20.30 -32.31 -19.53
CA PRO A 77 21.01 -33.49 -20.01
C PRO A 77 22.33 -33.69 -19.26
N LEU A 78 22.59 -34.92 -18.87
CA LEU A 78 23.87 -35.28 -18.26
C LEU A 78 25.00 -35.31 -19.31
N PRO A 79 26.25 -34.94 -18.92
CA PRO A 79 27.41 -35.24 -19.73
C PRO A 79 27.47 -36.76 -20.00
N LYS A 80 27.66 -37.15 -21.25
CA LYS A 80 27.58 -38.57 -21.69
C LYS A 80 28.45 -39.51 -20.86
N HIS A 81 29.63 -39.08 -20.46
CA HIS A 81 30.53 -39.88 -19.64
C HIS A 81 30.05 -40.06 -18.20
N LEU A 82 29.52 -38.99 -17.58
CA LEU A 82 28.92 -39.06 -16.25
C LEU A 82 27.73 -40.03 -16.27
N GLU A 83 26.85 -39.88 -17.26
CA GLU A 83 25.67 -40.75 -17.42
C GLU A 83 26.07 -42.22 -17.57
N ALA A 84 27.06 -42.53 -18.44
CA ALA A 84 27.53 -43.89 -18.68
C ALA A 84 28.09 -44.56 -17.40
N ILE A 85 28.81 -43.81 -16.58
CA ILE A 85 29.33 -44.31 -15.29
C ILE A 85 28.18 -44.50 -14.33
N MET A 86 27.31 -43.53 -14.18
CA MET A 86 26.19 -43.64 -13.24
C MET A 86 25.22 -44.78 -13.56
N LEU A 87 24.98 -45.08 -14.86
CA LEU A 87 24.18 -46.21 -15.31
C LEU A 87 24.79 -47.58 -14.91
N LYS A 88 26.15 -47.68 -14.86
CA LYS A 88 26.82 -48.92 -14.35
C LYS A 88 26.50 -49.20 -12.90
N TYR A 89 26.28 -48.16 -12.09
CA TYR A 89 25.93 -48.28 -10.67
C TYR A 89 24.42 -48.18 -10.45
N ASN A 90 23.59 -48.06 -11.50
CA ASN A 90 22.15 -48.07 -11.38
C ASN A 90 21.60 -49.52 -11.47
N PRO A 91 21.16 -50.10 -10.35
CA PRO A 91 20.79 -51.49 -10.33
C PRO A 91 19.54 -51.77 -11.18
N THR A 92 18.70 -50.77 -11.42
CA THR A 92 17.45 -50.92 -12.21
C THR A 92 17.72 -50.85 -13.71
N LYS A 93 18.86 -50.34 -14.16
CA LYS A 93 19.19 -50.03 -15.56
C LYS A 93 18.19 -49.10 -16.27
N LEU A 94 17.29 -48.45 -15.52
CA LEU A 94 16.34 -47.47 -16.04
C LEU A 94 17.07 -46.15 -16.29
N PRO A 95 16.53 -45.30 -17.21
CA PRO A 95 17.14 -43.99 -17.49
C PRO A 95 17.21 -43.15 -16.22
N LEU A 96 18.22 -42.31 -16.14
CA LEU A 96 18.38 -41.35 -15.07
C LEU A 96 17.56 -40.09 -15.38
N LEU A 97 16.89 -39.54 -14.39
CA LEU A 97 16.23 -38.24 -14.52
C LEU A 97 17.13 -37.17 -13.93
N SER A 98 17.70 -36.34 -14.78
CA SER A 98 18.54 -35.21 -14.37
C SER A 98 17.82 -33.89 -14.59
N MET A 99 17.96 -32.99 -13.64
CA MET A 99 17.22 -31.74 -13.63
C MET A 99 18.06 -30.59 -13.01
N GLU A 100 17.64 -29.36 -13.27
CA GLU A 100 18.20 -28.20 -12.59
C GLU A 100 18.04 -28.30 -11.06
N TYR A 101 18.97 -27.70 -10.33
CA TYR A 101 18.91 -27.66 -8.87
C TYR A 101 18.43 -26.27 -8.40
N CYS A 102 17.34 -26.24 -7.65
CA CYS A 102 16.77 -25.02 -7.08
C CYS A 102 17.34 -24.79 -5.67
N LYS A 103 18.23 -23.81 -5.52
CA LYS A 103 19.07 -23.60 -4.33
C LYS A 103 18.33 -23.12 -3.09
N LYS A 104 17.12 -22.53 -3.22
CA LYS A 104 16.37 -21.90 -2.10
C LYS A 104 15.46 -22.87 -1.34
N GLY A 105 15.52 -24.17 -1.63
CA GLY A 105 14.68 -25.17 -0.98
C GLY A 105 13.26 -25.23 -1.52
N ASN A 106 12.31 -25.65 -0.69
CA ASN A 106 10.91 -25.82 -1.08
C ASN A 106 9.95 -24.95 -0.24
N LEU A 107 8.71 -24.81 -0.73
CA LEU A 107 7.67 -23.99 -0.10
C LEU A 107 7.30 -24.51 1.32
N ARG A 108 7.43 -25.83 1.58
CA ARG A 108 7.22 -26.37 2.93
C ARG A 108 8.20 -25.78 3.94
N HIS A 109 9.49 -25.61 3.59
CA HIS A 109 10.45 -24.94 4.44
C HIS A 109 10.07 -23.48 4.72
N VAL A 110 9.54 -22.78 3.72
CA VAL A 110 9.06 -21.40 3.90
C VAL A 110 7.87 -21.36 4.87
N LEU A 111 6.87 -22.23 4.67
CA LEU A 111 5.67 -22.29 5.51
C LEU A 111 5.98 -22.71 6.96
N ASN A 112 6.99 -23.53 7.16
CA ASN A 112 7.41 -23.98 8.49
C ASN A 112 8.15 -22.91 9.30
N GLN A 113 8.53 -21.78 8.67
CA GLN A 113 9.14 -20.68 9.42
C GLN A 113 8.12 -20.10 10.41
N PRO A 114 8.50 -19.84 11.66
CA PRO A 114 7.57 -19.34 12.69
C PRO A 114 6.83 -18.06 12.29
N LYS A 115 7.49 -17.17 11.57
CA LYS A 115 6.90 -15.91 11.05
C LYS A 115 5.70 -16.14 10.10
N ASN A 116 5.67 -17.31 9.44
CA ASN A 116 4.64 -17.70 8.46
C ASN A 116 3.55 -18.58 9.08
N SER A 117 3.49 -18.70 10.41
CA SER A 117 2.53 -19.55 11.12
C SER A 117 1.05 -19.19 10.89
N THR A 118 0.78 -18.01 10.38
CA THR A 118 -0.56 -17.52 9.96
C THR A 118 -0.61 -17.13 8.48
N GLY A 119 0.23 -17.77 7.67
CA GLY A 119 0.34 -17.57 6.24
C GLY A 119 1.42 -16.58 5.79
N LEU A 120 1.55 -16.47 4.49
CA LEU A 120 2.50 -15.60 3.83
C LEU A 120 1.93 -14.18 3.69
N GLN A 121 2.81 -13.19 3.45
CA GLN A 121 2.40 -11.84 3.08
C GLN A 121 1.73 -11.84 1.70
N GLU A 122 0.88 -10.87 1.41
CA GLU A 122 0.12 -10.80 0.16
C GLU A 122 1.00 -10.82 -1.08
N SER A 123 2.14 -10.12 -1.09
CA SER A 123 3.11 -10.13 -2.19
C SER A 123 3.61 -11.54 -2.50
N ASP A 124 4.01 -12.30 -1.47
CA ASP A 124 4.47 -13.68 -1.61
C ASP A 124 3.35 -14.60 -2.08
N VAL A 125 2.13 -14.45 -1.51
CA VAL A 125 0.94 -15.22 -1.93
C VAL A 125 0.68 -15.04 -3.42
N ARG A 126 0.72 -13.80 -3.92
CA ARG A 126 0.50 -13.50 -5.34
C ARG A 126 1.54 -14.17 -6.23
N ILE A 127 2.81 -14.11 -5.85
CA ILE A 127 3.91 -14.70 -6.63
C ILE A 127 3.77 -16.24 -6.66
N VAL A 128 3.60 -16.88 -5.49
CA VAL A 128 3.47 -18.34 -5.39
C VAL A 128 2.29 -18.82 -6.22
N LEU A 129 1.10 -18.23 -6.02
CA LEU A 129 -0.10 -18.66 -6.73
C LEU A 129 0.00 -18.42 -8.23
N ALA A 130 0.53 -17.29 -8.67
CA ALA A 130 0.71 -17.01 -10.09
C ALA A 130 1.65 -18.02 -10.76
N ASP A 131 2.78 -18.30 -10.13
CA ASP A 131 3.79 -19.23 -10.68
C ASP A 131 3.25 -20.67 -10.76
N ILE A 132 2.63 -21.17 -9.69
CA ILE A 132 2.12 -22.55 -9.67
C ILE A 132 0.88 -22.69 -10.55
N THR A 133 0.02 -21.69 -10.61
CA THR A 133 -1.12 -21.69 -11.54
C THR A 133 -0.66 -21.80 -12.99
N LYS A 134 0.40 -21.05 -13.38
CA LYS A 134 1.00 -21.13 -14.72
C LYS A 134 1.56 -22.54 -15.00
N ALA A 135 2.26 -23.13 -14.02
CA ALA A 135 2.81 -24.47 -14.14
C ALA A 135 1.70 -25.52 -14.37
N VAL A 136 0.66 -25.52 -13.53
CA VAL A 136 -0.44 -26.49 -13.62
C VAL A 136 -1.28 -26.26 -14.89
N SER A 137 -1.56 -25.02 -15.25
CA SER A 137 -2.23 -24.66 -16.51
C SER A 137 -1.46 -25.20 -17.73
N TYR A 138 -0.14 -25.01 -17.75
CA TYR A 138 0.73 -25.52 -18.80
C TYR A 138 0.67 -27.05 -18.91
N LEU A 139 0.73 -27.78 -17.78
CA LEU A 139 0.58 -29.24 -17.78
C LEU A 139 -0.78 -29.69 -18.35
N HIS A 140 -1.87 -29.04 -17.93
CA HIS A 140 -3.23 -29.38 -18.41
C HIS A 140 -3.43 -29.09 -19.90
N GLN A 141 -2.80 -28.03 -20.45
CA GLN A 141 -2.77 -27.76 -21.89
C GLN A 141 -2.09 -28.91 -22.68
N HIS A 142 -1.08 -29.55 -22.05
CA HIS A 142 -0.41 -30.74 -22.60
C HIS A 142 -1.06 -32.05 -22.21
N LYS A 143 -2.31 -31.99 -21.67
CA LYS A 143 -3.10 -33.16 -21.23
C LYS A 143 -2.43 -33.98 -20.10
N ILE A 144 -1.59 -33.36 -19.32
CA ILE A 144 -0.88 -33.94 -18.18
C ILE A 144 -1.55 -33.49 -16.89
N THR A 145 -1.91 -34.41 -16.01
CA THR A 145 -2.41 -34.17 -14.66
C THR A 145 -1.29 -34.47 -13.68
N HIS A 146 -0.97 -33.53 -12.76
CA HIS A 146 0.16 -33.67 -11.83
C HIS A 146 -0.10 -34.66 -10.69
N ARG A 147 -1.27 -34.55 -10.01
CA ARG A 147 -1.80 -35.44 -8.95
C ARG A 147 -1.11 -35.34 -7.58
N ASP A 148 0.01 -34.66 -7.44
CA ASP A 148 0.73 -34.51 -6.17
C ASP A 148 1.18 -33.05 -5.93
N ILE A 149 0.24 -32.10 -6.17
CA ILE A 149 0.49 -30.68 -5.91
C ILE A 149 0.46 -30.45 -4.39
N LYS A 150 1.60 -30.07 -3.84
CA LYS A 150 1.81 -29.79 -2.40
C LYS A 150 3.04 -28.93 -2.20
N PRO A 151 3.20 -28.25 -1.04
CA PRO A 151 4.33 -27.36 -0.80
C PRO A 151 5.70 -28.03 -0.86
N GLU A 152 5.79 -29.33 -0.57
CA GLU A 152 7.02 -30.11 -0.70
C GLU A 152 7.51 -30.23 -2.14
N ASN A 153 6.59 -30.23 -3.10
CA ASN A 153 6.85 -30.35 -4.54
C ASN A 153 6.92 -28.98 -5.27
N ILE A 154 6.97 -27.89 -4.52
CA ILE A 154 7.13 -26.53 -5.03
C ILE A 154 8.47 -26.03 -4.54
N VAL A 155 9.45 -25.90 -5.44
CA VAL A 155 10.81 -25.44 -5.13
C VAL A 155 11.04 -23.99 -5.54
N LEU A 156 12.04 -23.37 -4.94
CA LEU A 156 12.37 -21.96 -5.11
C LEU A 156 13.73 -21.81 -5.80
N GLN A 157 13.76 -21.01 -6.86
CA GLN A 157 14.97 -20.63 -7.60
C GLN A 157 15.15 -19.12 -7.53
N GLU A 158 16.40 -18.66 -7.40
CA GLU A 158 16.72 -17.24 -7.57
C GLU A 158 16.41 -16.77 -8.99
N CYS A 159 15.77 -15.61 -9.09
CA CYS A 159 15.41 -14.98 -10.35
C CYS A 159 15.50 -13.45 -10.19
N GLY A 160 16.64 -12.88 -10.56
CA GLY A 160 16.82 -11.43 -10.51
C GLY A 160 15.84 -10.68 -11.42
N GLY A 161 15.46 -9.46 -11.02
CA GLY A 161 14.53 -8.61 -11.77
C GLY A 161 13.05 -8.92 -11.56
N ARG A 162 12.70 -9.80 -10.61
CA ARG A 162 11.32 -10.07 -10.18
C ARG A 162 11.10 -9.58 -8.74
N PRO A 163 9.86 -9.20 -8.36
CA PRO A 163 9.52 -8.99 -6.96
C PRO A 163 9.89 -10.21 -6.11
N GLY A 164 10.58 -10.00 -4.98
CA GLY A 164 11.05 -11.08 -4.11
C GLY A 164 12.24 -11.89 -4.63
N GLU A 165 12.77 -11.59 -5.83
CA GLU A 165 13.95 -12.22 -6.45
C GLU A 165 13.89 -13.76 -6.52
N VAL A 166 12.69 -14.34 -6.56
CA VAL A 166 12.46 -15.79 -6.62
C VAL A 166 11.41 -16.14 -7.67
N ILE A 167 11.56 -17.35 -8.23
CA ILE A 167 10.56 -18.03 -9.03
C ILE A 167 10.22 -19.36 -8.38
N TYR A 168 8.93 -19.68 -8.33
CA TYR A 168 8.45 -20.96 -7.82
C TYR A 168 8.28 -21.93 -8.98
N LYS A 169 8.77 -23.16 -8.80
CA LYS A 169 8.76 -24.21 -9.80
C LYS A 169 8.19 -25.50 -9.25
N LEU A 170 7.37 -26.15 -10.03
CA LEU A 170 6.79 -27.43 -9.71
C LEU A 170 7.77 -28.56 -10.05
N ILE A 171 7.88 -29.57 -9.15
CA ILE A 171 8.70 -30.78 -9.33
C ILE A 171 7.87 -32.04 -9.18
N ASP A 172 8.48 -33.17 -9.54
CA ASP A 172 8.02 -34.54 -9.29
C ASP A 172 6.75 -34.93 -10.07
N LEU A 173 6.95 -35.21 -11.35
CA LEU A 173 5.92 -35.74 -12.26
C LEU A 173 5.74 -37.27 -12.17
N GLY A 174 6.33 -37.92 -11.15
CA GLY A 174 6.29 -39.38 -10.95
C GLY A 174 4.87 -39.94 -10.76
N TYR A 175 3.89 -39.08 -10.56
CA TYR A 175 2.47 -39.39 -10.49
C TYR A 175 1.68 -38.81 -11.65
N ALA A 176 2.34 -38.08 -12.54
CA ALA A 176 1.73 -37.48 -13.71
C ALA A 176 1.15 -38.60 -14.62
N LYS A 177 0.00 -38.33 -15.18
CA LYS A 177 -0.72 -39.26 -16.04
C LYS A 177 -1.34 -38.54 -17.22
N GLU A 178 -1.22 -39.13 -18.42
CA GLU A 178 -2.05 -38.73 -19.54
C GLU A 178 -3.51 -39.06 -19.27
N LEU A 179 -4.43 -38.22 -19.77
CA LEU A 179 -5.87 -38.28 -19.49
C LEU A 179 -6.56 -39.65 -19.88
N ASN A 180 -5.87 -40.50 -20.60
CA ASN A 180 -6.43 -41.72 -21.16
C ASN A 180 -6.15 -43.01 -20.34
N ASP A 181 -5.41 -42.96 -19.27
CA ASP A 181 -5.01 -44.13 -18.50
C ASP A 181 -5.84 -44.35 -17.22
N SER A 182 -6.51 -45.48 -17.12
CA SER A 182 -7.51 -45.80 -16.10
C SER A 182 -7.04 -46.68 -14.94
N VAL A 183 -5.87 -46.45 -14.34
CA VAL A 183 -5.42 -47.29 -13.19
C VAL A 183 -5.10 -46.46 -11.95
N VAL A 184 -5.84 -46.73 -10.89
CA VAL A 184 -5.68 -46.09 -9.56
C VAL A 184 -4.44 -46.63 -8.85
N SER A 185 -3.64 -45.69 -8.42
CA SER A 185 -2.66 -45.94 -7.37
C SER A 185 -2.89 -44.89 -6.29
N PHE A 186 -3.05 -45.33 -5.05
CA PHE A 186 -3.18 -44.47 -3.86
C PHE A 186 -1.82 -43.81 -3.63
N VAL A 187 -1.72 -42.58 -4.10
CA VAL A 187 -0.46 -41.88 -4.17
C VAL A 187 -0.65 -40.41 -3.74
N GLY A 188 0.27 -39.89 -2.94
CA GLY A 188 0.30 -38.52 -2.49
C GLY A 188 0.07 -38.35 -0.99
N THR A 189 0.37 -37.14 -0.52
CA THR A 189 0.16 -36.79 0.88
C THR A 189 -1.33 -36.56 1.13
N LEU A 190 -1.94 -37.38 1.97
CA LEU A 190 -3.38 -37.52 2.20
C LEU A 190 -4.16 -36.22 2.50
N HIS A 191 -3.47 -35.12 2.82
CA HIS A 191 -4.13 -33.83 3.12
C HIS A 191 -4.48 -33.02 1.88
N TYR A 192 -3.80 -33.26 0.75
CA TYR A 192 -3.96 -32.50 -0.50
C TYR A 192 -4.80 -33.26 -1.53
N LEU A 193 -5.07 -34.55 -1.28
CA LEU A 193 -5.82 -35.40 -2.21
C LEU A 193 -7.28 -34.96 -2.33
N ALA A 194 -7.76 -34.92 -3.56
CA ALA A 194 -9.16 -34.69 -3.85
C ALA A 194 -10.03 -35.87 -3.38
N PRO A 195 -11.26 -35.61 -2.90
CA PRO A 195 -12.11 -36.66 -2.29
C PRO A 195 -12.47 -37.75 -3.24
N GLU A 196 -12.60 -37.50 -4.55
CA GLU A 196 -12.90 -38.49 -5.56
C GLU A 196 -11.82 -39.55 -5.73
N ILE A 197 -10.56 -39.23 -5.35
CA ILE A 197 -9.47 -40.23 -5.37
C ILE A 197 -9.72 -41.38 -4.38
N MET A 198 -10.50 -41.12 -3.32
CA MET A 198 -10.88 -42.14 -2.33
C MET A 198 -12.12 -42.96 -2.74
N GLN A 199 -12.87 -42.48 -3.76
CA GLN A 199 -14.15 -43.07 -4.14
C GLN A 199 -14.13 -43.86 -5.45
N THR A 200 -13.30 -43.43 -6.41
CA THR A 200 -13.34 -43.95 -7.77
C THR A 200 -11.95 -44.29 -8.28
N GLU A 201 -11.90 -45.30 -9.13
CA GLU A 201 -10.67 -45.68 -9.84
C GLU A 201 -10.35 -44.73 -11.00
N ASN A 202 -11.32 -44.04 -11.54
CA ASN A 202 -11.17 -43.10 -12.63
C ASN A 202 -11.50 -41.68 -12.18
N TYR A 203 -10.53 -40.81 -12.22
CA TYR A 203 -10.68 -39.39 -11.91
C TYR A 203 -9.94 -38.52 -12.93
N GLY A 204 -10.46 -37.33 -13.20
CA GLY A 204 -9.96 -36.42 -14.20
C GLY A 204 -8.89 -35.43 -13.65
N CYS A 205 -8.54 -34.44 -14.48
CA CYS A 205 -7.58 -33.39 -14.13
C CYS A 205 -8.07 -32.44 -13.00
N THR A 206 -9.35 -32.48 -12.67
CA THR A 206 -9.94 -31.62 -11.60
C THR A 206 -9.40 -31.94 -10.20
N VAL A 207 -8.70 -33.07 -10.02
CA VAL A 207 -7.96 -33.37 -8.78
C VAL A 207 -6.87 -32.32 -8.48
N ASP A 208 -6.23 -31.79 -9.54
CA ASP A 208 -5.22 -30.72 -9.40
C ASP A 208 -5.85 -29.39 -8.97
N TYR A 209 -7.11 -29.11 -9.38
CA TYR A 209 -7.83 -27.90 -8.92
C TYR A 209 -8.06 -27.93 -7.41
N TRP A 210 -8.44 -29.11 -6.88
CA TRP A 210 -8.59 -29.30 -5.45
C TRP A 210 -7.27 -29.12 -4.72
N SER A 211 -6.21 -29.80 -5.17
CA SER A 211 -4.88 -29.72 -4.54
C SER A 211 -4.34 -28.30 -4.57
N LEU A 212 -4.51 -27.57 -5.68
CA LEU A 212 -4.15 -26.15 -5.81
C LEU A 212 -4.96 -25.28 -4.81
N GLY A 213 -6.25 -25.58 -4.64
CA GLY A 213 -7.10 -24.92 -3.63
C GLY A 213 -6.63 -25.15 -2.20
N ILE A 214 -6.20 -26.38 -1.86
CA ILE A 214 -5.61 -26.69 -0.54
C ILE A 214 -4.30 -25.91 -0.32
N VAL A 215 -3.41 -25.90 -1.31
CA VAL A 215 -2.15 -25.13 -1.24
C VAL A 215 -2.44 -23.64 -1.10
N ALA A 216 -3.38 -23.09 -1.89
CA ALA A 216 -3.76 -21.69 -1.79
C ALA A 216 -4.28 -21.32 -0.39
N PHE A 217 -5.15 -22.15 0.17
CA PHE A 217 -5.63 -21.93 1.54
C PHE A 217 -4.48 -21.98 2.56
N GLU A 218 -3.60 -22.97 2.44
CA GLU A 218 -2.49 -23.16 3.39
C GLU A 218 -1.47 -22.00 3.34
N ILE A 219 -1.07 -21.53 2.15
CA ILE A 219 -0.13 -20.41 2.04
C ILE A 219 -0.72 -19.09 2.55
N ILE A 220 -2.04 -18.94 2.45
CA ILE A 220 -2.74 -17.74 2.93
C ILE A 220 -2.96 -17.78 4.45
N CYS A 221 -3.32 -18.94 5.02
CA CYS A 221 -3.73 -19.06 6.42
C CYS A 221 -2.66 -19.71 7.32
N GLY A 222 -1.59 -20.28 6.77
CA GLY A 222 -0.56 -21.03 7.52
C GLY A 222 -1.04 -22.39 8.06
N VAL A 223 -2.28 -22.80 7.76
CA VAL A 223 -2.91 -24.04 8.23
C VAL A 223 -3.69 -24.73 7.13
N LEU A 224 -3.83 -26.05 7.20
CA LEU A 224 -4.64 -26.81 6.27
C LEU A 224 -6.15 -26.58 6.48
N PRO A 225 -6.98 -26.56 5.41
CA PRO A 225 -8.39 -26.22 5.50
C PRO A 225 -9.27 -27.28 6.17
N PHE A 226 -8.91 -28.57 6.10
CA PHE A 226 -9.80 -29.67 6.46
C PHE A 226 -9.20 -30.56 7.56
N LEU A 227 -9.44 -30.26 8.84
CA LEU A 227 -9.21 -31.09 10.02
C LEU A 227 -7.90 -31.92 9.94
N PRO A 228 -6.70 -31.32 9.88
CA PRO A 228 -5.45 -32.05 9.67
C PRO A 228 -5.11 -33.04 10.81
N GLN A 229 -5.75 -32.90 11.96
CA GLN A 229 -5.59 -33.75 13.14
C GLN A 229 -6.44 -35.02 13.13
N TYR A 230 -7.43 -35.11 12.22
CA TYR A 230 -8.31 -36.25 12.10
C TYR A 230 -7.73 -37.29 11.14
N THR A 231 -8.13 -38.58 11.32
CA THR A 231 -7.76 -39.63 10.38
C THR A 231 -8.33 -39.35 8.98
N PRO A 232 -7.74 -39.88 7.91
CA PRO A 232 -8.25 -39.67 6.55
C PRO A 232 -9.73 -40.04 6.39
N VAL A 233 -10.17 -41.13 7.02
CA VAL A 233 -11.55 -41.60 6.96
C VAL A 233 -12.51 -40.64 7.67
N GLU A 234 -12.20 -40.24 8.88
CA GLU A 234 -13.02 -39.27 9.61
C GLU A 234 -13.10 -37.94 8.87
N ARG A 235 -11.97 -37.43 8.39
CA ARG A 235 -11.89 -36.20 7.61
C ARG A 235 -12.76 -36.24 6.37
N PHE A 236 -12.73 -37.38 5.63
CA PHE A 236 -13.56 -37.59 4.44
C PHE A 236 -15.03 -37.45 4.77
N GLN A 237 -15.51 -38.03 5.89
CA GLN A 237 -16.92 -37.94 6.30
C GLN A 237 -17.35 -36.48 6.50
N TYR A 238 -16.48 -35.63 7.08
CA TYR A 238 -16.77 -34.19 7.21
C TYR A 238 -16.76 -33.45 5.87
N ILE A 239 -15.84 -33.81 4.96
CA ILE A 239 -15.74 -33.22 3.63
C ILE A 239 -16.98 -33.54 2.78
N VAL A 240 -17.50 -34.78 2.82
CA VAL A 240 -18.74 -35.18 2.14
C VAL A 240 -19.94 -34.33 2.59
N ASN A 241 -19.99 -34.04 3.89
CA ASN A 241 -21.11 -33.30 4.49
C ASN A 241 -20.97 -31.76 4.42
N LYS A 242 -19.90 -31.24 3.81
CA LYS A 242 -19.74 -29.81 3.67
C LYS A 242 -20.67 -29.22 2.60
N LYS A 243 -21.20 -28.03 2.85
CA LYS A 243 -21.94 -27.30 1.82
C LYS A 243 -21.00 -26.71 0.77
N PRO A 244 -21.48 -26.43 -0.46
CA PRO A 244 -20.66 -25.88 -1.54
C PRO A 244 -19.93 -24.56 -1.20
N GLU A 245 -20.56 -23.72 -0.37
CA GLU A 245 -19.97 -22.44 0.07
C GLU A 245 -18.85 -22.58 1.10
N HIS A 246 -18.71 -23.75 1.75
CA HIS A 246 -17.68 -23.94 2.78
C HIS A 246 -16.32 -24.20 2.15
N ILE A 247 -15.31 -23.40 2.55
CA ILE A 247 -13.92 -23.54 2.12
C ILE A 247 -13.01 -24.16 3.19
N CYS A 248 -13.46 -24.21 4.45
CA CYS A 248 -12.70 -24.90 5.49
C CYS A 248 -13.61 -25.53 6.57
N ILE A 249 -13.03 -26.54 7.27
CA ILE A 249 -13.62 -27.26 8.40
C ILE A 249 -12.58 -27.30 9.51
N TYR A 250 -12.96 -26.85 10.69
CA TYR A 250 -12.02 -26.76 11.82
C TYR A 250 -12.65 -27.14 13.15
N GLN A 251 -11.83 -27.51 14.11
CA GLN A 251 -12.27 -27.76 15.46
C GLN A 251 -12.22 -26.48 16.29
N ARG A 252 -13.31 -26.19 17.01
CA ARG A 252 -13.37 -25.09 18.00
C ARG A 252 -12.64 -25.49 19.26
N TYR A 253 -12.33 -24.52 20.12
CA TYR A 253 -11.78 -24.77 21.47
C TYR A 253 -12.69 -25.65 22.35
N SER A 254 -13.99 -25.66 22.08
CA SER A 254 -14.95 -26.57 22.74
C SER A 254 -14.86 -28.02 22.29
N GLY A 255 -13.98 -28.35 21.34
CA GLY A 255 -13.90 -29.66 20.69
C GLY A 255 -14.91 -29.88 19.54
N SER A 256 -15.92 -29.03 19.40
CA SER A 256 -16.92 -29.15 18.33
C SER A 256 -16.36 -28.77 16.96
N VAL A 257 -16.79 -29.46 15.91
CA VAL A 257 -16.41 -29.17 14.51
C VAL A 257 -17.29 -28.02 13.97
N ALA A 258 -16.68 -27.14 13.22
CA ALA A 258 -17.34 -26.01 12.55
C ALA A 258 -16.92 -25.91 11.09
N TYR A 259 -17.85 -25.46 10.26
CA TYR A 259 -17.66 -25.17 8.85
C TYR A 259 -17.58 -23.66 8.62
N SER A 260 -16.79 -23.22 7.66
CA SER A 260 -16.67 -21.78 7.32
C SER A 260 -16.53 -21.58 5.83
N SER A 261 -17.16 -20.52 5.34
CA SER A 261 -17.03 -19.98 3.99
C SER A 261 -15.97 -18.89 3.87
N GLU A 262 -15.25 -18.59 4.97
CA GLU A 262 -14.24 -17.54 5.05
C GLU A 262 -12.87 -18.12 5.39
N LEU A 263 -11.84 -17.45 4.89
CA LEU A 263 -10.45 -17.67 5.28
C LEU A 263 -10.23 -17.38 6.76
N LYS A 264 -9.29 -18.10 7.38
CA LYS A 264 -8.85 -17.85 8.75
C LYS A 264 -8.02 -16.57 8.81
N GLU A 265 -7.43 -16.30 9.98
CA GLU A 265 -6.46 -15.21 10.16
C GLU A 265 -5.42 -15.27 9.02
N ASN A 266 -5.17 -14.13 8.36
CA ASN A 266 -4.30 -14.05 7.19
C ASN A 266 -3.77 -12.62 6.98
N HIS A 267 -2.78 -12.47 6.09
CA HIS A 267 -2.10 -11.20 5.83
C HIS A 267 -2.52 -10.52 4.51
N ILE A 268 -3.49 -11.09 3.78
CA ILE A 268 -3.94 -10.49 2.53
C ILE A 268 -5.00 -9.40 2.76
N SER A 269 -5.08 -8.46 1.83
CA SER A 269 -6.06 -7.37 1.84
C SER A 269 -7.49 -7.90 1.76
N THR A 270 -8.45 -7.14 2.32
CA THR A 270 -9.87 -7.53 2.32
C THR A 270 -10.40 -7.74 0.90
N CYS A 271 -9.95 -6.92 -0.04
CA CYS A 271 -10.35 -7.01 -1.44
C CYS A 271 -9.84 -8.30 -2.09
N LEU A 272 -8.54 -8.63 -1.94
CA LEU A 272 -7.98 -9.88 -2.44
C LEU A 272 -8.63 -11.09 -1.76
N LYS A 273 -8.86 -11.01 -0.44
CA LYS A 273 -9.50 -12.06 0.35
C LYS A 273 -10.87 -12.43 -0.23
N GLN A 274 -11.73 -11.46 -0.51
CA GLN A 274 -13.07 -11.71 -1.07
C GLN A 274 -13.01 -12.42 -2.43
N ASN A 275 -12.10 -11.98 -3.31
CA ASN A 275 -11.92 -12.57 -4.63
C ASN A 275 -11.40 -14.02 -4.52
N VAL A 276 -10.38 -14.26 -3.69
CA VAL A 276 -9.80 -15.59 -3.48
C VAL A 276 -10.79 -16.54 -2.78
N GLU A 277 -11.57 -16.08 -1.82
CA GLU A 277 -12.64 -16.89 -1.20
C GLU A 277 -13.68 -17.34 -2.23
N SER A 278 -14.05 -16.49 -3.18
CA SER A 278 -14.94 -16.84 -4.27
C SER A 278 -14.36 -17.96 -5.15
N TRP A 279 -13.07 -17.83 -5.50
CA TRP A 279 -12.34 -18.83 -6.25
C TRP A 279 -12.21 -20.16 -5.47
N LEU A 280 -11.85 -20.10 -4.17
CA LEU A 280 -11.76 -21.29 -3.31
C LEU A 280 -13.09 -22.03 -3.17
N ARG A 281 -14.23 -21.31 -3.08
CA ARG A 281 -15.57 -21.94 -3.07
C ARG A 281 -15.81 -22.73 -4.33
N HIS A 282 -15.23 -22.37 -5.47
CA HIS A 282 -15.34 -23.09 -6.72
C HIS A 282 -14.45 -24.34 -6.75
N VAL A 283 -13.14 -24.19 -6.49
CA VAL A 283 -12.16 -25.27 -6.62
C VAL A 283 -12.21 -26.31 -5.49
N LEU A 284 -12.81 -25.98 -4.35
CA LEU A 284 -13.00 -26.89 -3.23
C LEU A 284 -14.42 -27.49 -3.17
N LYS A 285 -15.17 -27.47 -4.27
CA LYS A 285 -16.43 -28.23 -4.38
C LYS A 285 -16.14 -29.73 -4.34
N PHE A 286 -17.03 -30.46 -3.65
CA PHE A 286 -16.89 -31.91 -3.51
C PHE A 286 -17.02 -32.62 -4.86
N ASP A 287 -18.02 -32.24 -5.65
CA ASP A 287 -18.28 -32.80 -6.97
C ASP A 287 -17.24 -32.33 -8.00
N PRO A 288 -16.43 -33.23 -8.57
CA PRO A 288 -15.41 -32.89 -9.57
C PRO A 288 -15.99 -32.33 -10.87
N LEU A 289 -17.20 -32.70 -11.26
CA LEU A 289 -17.85 -32.19 -12.47
C LEU A 289 -18.19 -30.70 -12.31
N VAL A 290 -18.73 -30.32 -11.15
CA VAL A 290 -19.04 -28.92 -10.83
C VAL A 290 -17.77 -28.11 -10.62
N ARG A 291 -16.72 -28.69 -10.05
CA ARG A 291 -15.39 -28.08 -9.89
C ARG A 291 -14.73 -27.76 -11.23
N GLY A 292 -14.97 -28.60 -12.26
CA GLY A 292 -14.44 -28.41 -13.61
C GLY A 292 -15.21 -27.41 -14.47
N THR A 293 -16.31 -26.81 -13.98
CA THR A 293 -17.10 -25.84 -14.77
C THR A 293 -16.40 -24.51 -14.89
N LEU A 294 -16.77 -23.74 -15.92
CA LEU A 294 -16.32 -22.37 -16.08
C LEU A 294 -16.95 -21.44 -15.00
N PHE A 295 -16.28 -20.33 -14.70
CA PHE A 295 -16.83 -19.25 -13.89
C PHE A 295 -17.92 -18.48 -14.65
N PRO A 296 -18.73 -17.65 -13.97
CA PRO A 296 -19.79 -16.87 -14.63
C PRO A 296 -19.30 -15.91 -15.73
N ASP A 297 -18.05 -15.48 -15.66
CA ASP A 297 -17.37 -14.66 -16.68
C ASP A 297 -16.79 -15.50 -17.84
N ASN A 298 -17.12 -16.79 -17.90
CA ASN A 298 -16.64 -17.75 -18.89
C ASN A 298 -15.11 -18.04 -18.82
N THR A 299 -14.45 -17.71 -17.72
CA THR A 299 -13.04 -18.05 -17.47
C THR A 299 -12.91 -19.46 -16.87
N ASN A 300 -11.81 -20.14 -17.17
CA ASN A 300 -11.44 -21.38 -16.48
C ASN A 300 -10.82 -21.11 -15.11
N VAL A 301 -10.57 -22.17 -14.34
CA VAL A 301 -10.01 -22.09 -12.98
C VAL A 301 -8.68 -21.32 -12.91
N PHE A 302 -7.81 -21.52 -13.90
CA PHE A 302 -6.48 -20.90 -13.93
C PHE A 302 -6.54 -19.43 -14.32
N ASP A 303 -7.23 -19.12 -15.42
CA ASP A 303 -7.37 -17.76 -15.91
C ASP A 303 -8.10 -16.87 -14.90
N ASN A 304 -9.15 -17.42 -14.24
CA ASN A 304 -9.85 -16.69 -13.19
C ASN A 304 -8.92 -16.34 -12.02
N LEU A 305 -8.10 -17.30 -11.55
CA LEU A 305 -7.13 -17.02 -10.48
C LEU A 305 -6.08 -16.00 -10.92
N LEU A 306 -5.49 -16.14 -12.10
CA LEU A 306 -4.51 -15.19 -12.63
C LEU A 306 -5.09 -13.79 -12.75
N ASN A 307 -6.32 -13.66 -13.23
CA ASN A 307 -7.04 -12.38 -13.28
C ASN A 307 -7.24 -11.76 -11.89
N ILE A 308 -7.57 -12.60 -10.88
CA ILE A 308 -7.66 -12.14 -9.48
C ILE A 308 -6.32 -11.62 -8.98
N LEU A 309 -5.23 -12.34 -9.27
CA LEU A 309 -3.88 -11.99 -8.79
C LEU A 309 -3.28 -10.78 -9.52
N ASP A 310 -3.72 -10.47 -10.74
CA ASP A 310 -3.26 -9.32 -11.52
C ASP A 310 -3.96 -8.00 -11.11
N LYS A 311 -5.06 -8.08 -10.38
CA LYS A 311 -5.80 -6.89 -9.94
C LYS A 311 -4.93 -5.99 -9.08
N LYS A 312 -4.89 -4.72 -9.45
CA LYS A 312 -4.24 -3.67 -8.64
C LYS A 312 -5.14 -3.33 -7.45
N ILE A 313 -4.57 -3.34 -6.25
CA ILE A 313 -5.27 -3.03 -5.01
C ILE A 313 -4.54 -1.90 -4.30
N VAL A 314 -5.26 -0.82 -4.00
CA VAL A 314 -4.77 0.24 -3.13
C VAL A 314 -5.15 -0.04 -1.68
N ILE A 315 -4.18 0.11 -0.77
CA ILE A 315 -4.41 0.03 0.67
C ILE A 315 -4.39 1.44 1.25
N VAL A 316 -5.45 1.80 1.98
CA VAL A 316 -5.58 3.10 2.63
C VAL A 316 -5.67 2.90 4.14
N PHE A 317 -4.74 3.49 4.87
CA PHE A 317 -4.80 3.54 6.32
C PHE A 317 -5.59 4.77 6.77
N SER A 318 -6.71 4.55 7.44
CA SER A 318 -7.48 5.62 8.06
C SER A 318 -6.93 5.91 9.46
N VAL A 319 -6.34 7.08 9.62
CA VAL A 319 -5.83 7.54 10.92
C VAL A 319 -6.98 7.79 11.91
N TYR A 320 -8.15 8.18 11.39
CA TYR A 320 -9.31 8.45 12.23
C TYR A 320 -9.91 7.19 12.86
N THR A 321 -10.07 6.10 12.06
CA THR A 321 -10.62 4.82 12.54
C THR A 321 -9.55 3.84 13.05
N LEU A 322 -8.25 4.10 12.76
CA LEU A 322 -7.13 3.18 13.01
C LEU A 322 -7.28 1.83 12.29
N GLU A 323 -7.85 1.85 11.08
CA GLU A 323 -8.14 0.66 10.27
C GLU A 323 -7.55 0.78 8.86
N PHE A 324 -7.30 -0.37 8.25
CA PHE A 324 -6.87 -0.50 6.86
C PHE A 324 -8.08 -0.83 5.98
N TYR A 325 -8.22 -0.08 4.90
CA TYR A 325 -9.22 -0.30 3.84
C TYR A 325 -8.48 -0.66 2.56
N SER A 326 -9.06 -1.53 1.77
CA SER A 326 -8.49 -1.91 0.47
C SER A 326 -9.55 -1.80 -0.64
N TYR A 327 -9.12 -1.31 -1.79
CA TYR A 327 -9.99 -1.12 -2.95
C TYR A 327 -9.30 -1.61 -4.21
N GLU A 328 -10.06 -2.31 -5.05
CA GLU A 328 -9.63 -2.67 -6.39
C GLU A 328 -9.63 -1.40 -7.27
N ILE A 329 -8.52 -1.16 -7.96
CA ILE A 329 -8.35 0.00 -8.83
C ILE A 329 -7.89 -0.43 -10.21
N ASN A 330 -8.20 0.41 -11.19
CA ASN A 330 -7.69 0.34 -12.55
C ASN A 330 -7.22 1.73 -12.97
N GLU A 331 -6.75 1.86 -14.20
CA GLU A 331 -6.20 3.10 -14.74
C GLU A 331 -7.22 4.24 -14.86
N SER A 332 -8.53 3.94 -14.74
CA SER A 332 -9.61 4.94 -14.88
C SER A 332 -10.17 5.43 -13.54
N VAL A 333 -9.73 4.88 -12.39
CA VAL A 333 -10.27 5.25 -11.08
C VAL A 333 -9.71 6.60 -10.65
N LEU A 334 -10.60 7.59 -10.51
CA LEU A 334 -10.27 8.92 -10.03
C LEU A 334 -10.17 8.96 -8.49
N ILE A 335 -9.38 9.90 -7.99
CA ILE A 335 -9.28 10.16 -6.55
C ILE A 335 -10.62 10.56 -5.95
N SER A 336 -11.44 11.29 -6.69
CA SER A 336 -12.81 11.62 -6.28
C SER A 336 -13.63 10.37 -5.97
N THR A 337 -13.50 9.32 -6.80
CA THR A 337 -14.19 8.04 -6.61
C THR A 337 -13.65 7.28 -5.38
N LEU A 338 -12.33 7.27 -5.19
CA LEU A 338 -11.71 6.68 -4.00
C LEU A 338 -12.20 7.37 -2.71
N LYS A 339 -12.31 8.71 -2.73
CA LYS A 339 -12.86 9.48 -1.60
C LYS A 339 -14.32 9.14 -1.31
N ASP A 340 -15.13 8.84 -2.32
CA ASP A 340 -16.52 8.41 -2.15
C ASP A 340 -16.57 7.02 -1.46
N TRP A 341 -15.70 6.07 -1.88
CA TRP A 341 -15.59 4.78 -1.22
C TRP A 341 -15.13 4.91 0.24
N LEU A 342 -14.11 5.75 0.48
CA LEU A 342 -13.64 6.04 1.83
C LEU A 342 -14.72 6.69 2.70
N ALA A 343 -15.55 7.61 2.14
CA ALA A 343 -16.64 8.21 2.88
C ALA A 343 -17.69 7.18 3.34
N ARG A 344 -18.00 6.23 2.46
CA ARG A 344 -18.90 5.11 2.78
C ARG A 344 -18.38 4.27 3.93
N ASP A 345 -17.09 3.90 3.90
CA ASP A 345 -16.52 2.91 4.81
C ASP A 345 -16.02 3.53 6.12
N THR A 346 -15.33 4.68 6.07
CA THR A 346 -14.77 5.36 7.25
C THR A 346 -15.81 6.27 7.97
N LYS A 347 -16.95 6.57 7.34
CA LYS A 347 -17.92 7.58 7.78
C LYS A 347 -17.35 9.01 7.88
N VAL A 348 -16.24 9.27 7.21
CA VAL A 348 -15.64 10.61 7.06
C VAL A 348 -16.13 11.20 5.74
N GLN A 349 -16.85 12.32 5.80
CA GLN A 349 -17.40 12.97 4.59
C GLN A 349 -16.28 13.36 3.63
N LYS A 350 -16.55 13.32 2.32
CA LYS A 350 -15.57 13.59 1.25
C LYS A 350 -14.81 14.91 1.45
N ASP A 351 -15.54 15.97 1.80
CA ASP A 351 -14.97 17.31 2.01
C ASP A 351 -14.10 17.41 3.28
N ASP A 352 -14.28 16.47 4.23
CA ASP A 352 -13.51 16.38 5.46
C ASP A 352 -12.28 15.48 5.33
N GLN A 353 -12.08 14.80 4.20
CA GLN A 353 -10.95 13.92 3.99
C GLN A 353 -9.71 14.72 3.55
N ILE A 354 -8.56 14.37 4.15
CA ILE A 354 -7.23 14.74 3.68
C ILE A 354 -6.54 13.44 3.30
N LEU A 355 -6.24 13.27 2.01
CA LEU A 355 -5.56 12.08 1.49
C LEU A 355 -4.10 12.42 1.23
N LEU A 356 -3.18 11.67 1.82
CA LEU A 356 -1.72 11.84 1.68
C LEU A 356 -1.07 10.54 1.19
N SER A 357 -0.05 10.70 0.35
CA SER A 357 0.83 9.62 -0.10
C SER A 357 2.25 9.85 0.41
N ASN A 358 3.05 8.80 0.54
CA ASN A 358 4.47 8.91 0.86
C ASN A 358 5.28 9.65 -0.22
N LEU A 359 4.77 9.71 -1.46
CA LEU A 359 5.46 10.29 -2.61
C LEU A 359 5.13 11.76 -2.84
N GLU A 360 3.88 12.16 -2.64
CA GLU A 360 3.43 13.53 -2.85
C GLU A 360 2.78 14.06 -1.58
N ILE A 361 3.50 14.96 -0.91
CA ILE A 361 2.94 15.78 0.18
C ILE A 361 1.99 16.84 -0.37
N LEU A 362 1.90 16.99 -1.69
CA LEU A 362 1.16 18.05 -2.38
C LEU A 362 -0.19 17.56 -2.89
N ASP A 363 -1.21 18.28 -2.44
CA ASP A 363 -2.56 18.46 -3.00
C ASP A 363 -3.01 17.39 -4.00
N VAL A 364 -3.48 16.29 -3.45
CA VAL A 364 -4.09 15.20 -4.22
C VAL A 364 -5.40 15.73 -4.80
N ARG A 365 -5.35 16.24 -6.03
CA ARG A 365 -6.51 16.78 -6.73
C ARG A 365 -7.47 15.66 -7.10
N ASP A 366 -8.76 15.93 -6.97
CA ASP A 366 -9.86 14.98 -7.21
C ASP A 366 -9.95 14.47 -8.66
N ASP A 367 -9.35 15.21 -9.61
CA ASP A 367 -9.32 14.93 -11.04
C ASP A 367 -8.14 14.04 -11.50
N LYS A 368 -7.21 13.70 -10.59
CA LYS A 368 -6.11 12.77 -10.87
C LYS A 368 -6.54 11.31 -10.72
N TYR A 369 -5.81 10.41 -11.38
CA TYR A 369 -6.02 8.98 -11.23
C TYR A 369 -5.31 8.43 -9.98
N VAL A 370 -5.91 7.43 -9.34
CA VAL A 370 -5.32 6.81 -8.14
C VAL A 370 -4.00 6.12 -8.46
N VAL A 371 -3.89 5.54 -9.66
CA VAL A 371 -2.66 4.85 -10.13
C VAL A 371 -1.45 5.77 -10.14
N ASP A 372 -1.63 7.06 -10.46
CA ASP A 372 -0.53 8.05 -10.52
C ASP A 372 0.07 8.35 -9.13
N LEU A 373 -0.65 8.03 -8.06
CA LEU A 373 -0.17 8.24 -6.68
C LEU A 373 0.56 7.04 -6.09
N LEU A 374 0.54 5.92 -6.78
CA LEU A 374 1.11 4.67 -6.30
C LEU A 374 2.46 4.43 -6.99
N PRO A 375 3.59 4.39 -6.27
CA PRO A 375 4.82 3.82 -6.82
C PRO A 375 4.62 2.34 -7.11
N GLU A 376 5.45 1.77 -7.95
CA GLU A 376 5.35 0.38 -8.41
C GLU A 376 5.39 -0.66 -7.28
N ASP A 377 5.99 -0.32 -6.11
CA ASP A 377 6.11 -1.19 -4.94
C ASP A 377 5.68 -0.49 -3.65
N ASP A 378 4.61 -1.01 -3.02
CA ASP A 378 4.23 -0.84 -1.61
C ASP A 378 3.84 0.59 -1.17
N SER A 379 2.86 1.20 -1.82
CA SER A 379 2.34 2.51 -1.41
C SER A 379 1.05 2.43 -0.61
N ASN A 380 1.18 2.68 0.68
CA ASN A 380 0.03 2.96 1.52
C ASN A 380 -0.39 4.43 1.35
N LEU A 381 -1.67 4.64 1.08
CA LEU A 381 -2.30 5.94 1.22
C LEU A 381 -2.78 6.14 2.66
N PHE A 382 -2.78 7.39 3.08
CA PHE A 382 -3.23 7.77 4.43
C PHE A 382 -4.39 8.75 4.31
N VAL A 383 -5.50 8.44 4.98
CA VAL A 383 -6.64 9.34 5.06
C VAL A 383 -6.80 9.88 6.48
N PHE A 384 -6.91 11.21 6.59
CA PHE A 384 -7.14 11.94 7.83
C PHE A 384 -8.49 12.63 7.75
N LYS A 385 -9.08 12.90 8.92
CA LYS A 385 -10.27 13.71 9.06
C LYS A 385 -9.90 15.15 9.44
N LYS A 386 -10.42 16.13 8.72
CA LYS A 386 -10.24 17.55 9.07
C LYS A 386 -10.77 17.85 10.47
N GLY A 387 -9.98 18.49 11.30
CA GLY A 387 -10.38 18.90 12.65
C GLY A 387 -10.46 17.79 13.70
N ALA A 388 -10.06 16.54 13.34
CA ALA A 388 -9.98 15.42 14.28
C ALA A 388 -8.76 14.56 13.94
N PHE A 389 -8.19 13.83 14.91
CA PHE A 389 -7.07 12.94 14.65
C PHE A 389 -7.50 11.47 14.70
N THR A 390 -7.90 10.95 15.85
CA THR A 390 -8.38 9.57 15.98
C THR A 390 -9.71 9.49 16.70
N ASN A 391 -10.52 8.49 16.37
CA ASN A 391 -11.68 8.09 17.18
C ASN A 391 -11.21 7.01 18.16
N ARG A 392 -11.27 7.29 19.44
CA ARG A 392 -10.81 6.38 20.48
C ARG A 392 -11.87 5.33 20.77
N GLU A 393 -11.78 4.17 20.14
CA GLU A 393 -12.46 2.98 20.62
C GLU A 393 -11.51 2.18 21.52
N THR A 394 -12.03 1.63 22.61
CA THR A 394 -11.28 0.72 23.47
C THR A 394 -10.91 -0.53 22.67
N PRO A 395 -9.63 -0.88 22.56
CA PRO A 395 -9.19 -2.02 21.78
C PRO A 395 -9.75 -3.32 22.39
N LYS A 396 -10.48 -4.08 21.58
CA LYS A 396 -11.00 -5.40 21.97
C LYS A 396 -9.92 -6.46 21.72
N PHE A 397 -9.54 -7.20 22.74
CA PHE A 397 -8.67 -8.36 22.58
C PHE A 397 -9.39 -9.48 21.81
N PRO A 398 -8.71 -10.18 20.90
CA PRO A 398 -9.23 -11.42 20.33
C PRO A 398 -9.52 -12.47 21.43
N LYS A 399 -10.53 -13.31 21.23
CA LYS A 399 -10.96 -14.30 22.23
C LYS A 399 -9.81 -15.18 22.75
N TYR A 400 -8.91 -15.63 21.87
CA TYR A 400 -7.77 -16.47 22.23
C TYR A 400 -6.76 -15.73 23.13
N VAL A 401 -6.54 -14.44 22.91
CA VAL A 401 -5.70 -13.61 23.78
C VAL A 401 -6.38 -13.50 25.15
N THR A 402 -7.69 -13.21 25.17
CA THR A 402 -8.46 -13.13 26.42
C THR A 402 -8.39 -14.43 27.23
N VAL A 403 -8.50 -15.58 26.58
CA VAL A 403 -8.39 -16.91 27.25
C VAL A 403 -7.02 -17.08 27.88
N MET A 404 -5.93 -16.75 27.19
CA MET A 404 -4.57 -16.83 27.75
C MET A 404 -4.37 -15.86 28.94
N PHE A 405 -4.95 -14.65 28.85
CA PHE A 405 -4.87 -13.69 29.95
C PHE A 405 -5.67 -14.10 31.19
N GLN A 406 -6.80 -14.80 31.00
CA GLN A 406 -7.62 -15.32 32.11
C GLN A 406 -6.93 -16.47 32.85
N ASN A 407 -6.18 -17.34 32.15
CA ASN A 407 -5.53 -18.51 32.68
C ASN A 407 -4.06 -18.64 32.22
N PRO A 408 -3.17 -17.71 32.63
CA PRO A 408 -1.79 -17.67 32.13
C PRO A 408 -0.92 -18.84 32.62
N THR A 409 -1.30 -19.50 33.69
CA THR A 409 -0.58 -20.64 34.32
C THR A 409 -1.20 -21.99 33.96
N ALA A 410 -2.31 -22.01 33.20
CA ALA A 410 -2.93 -23.27 32.81
C ALA A 410 -1.98 -24.12 31.93
N PRO A 411 -1.87 -25.41 32.16
CA PRO A 411 -1.08 -26.30 31.32
C PRO A 411 -1.86 -26.59 30.01
N TYR A 412 -1.17 -26.47 28.90
CA TYR A 412 -1.69 -26.82 27.57
C TYR A 412 -0.77 -27.80 26.90
N LYS A 413 -1.31 -28.70 26.06
CA LYS A 413 -0.51 -29.48 25.13
C LYS A 413 0.16 -28.53 24.14
N TRP A 414 1.42 -28.78 23.80
CA TRP A 414 2.21 -27.93 22.91
C TRP A 414 1.49 -27.59 21.59
N ARG A 415 0.78 -28.56 21.01
CA ARG A 415 0.03 -28.38 19.77
C ARG A 415 -1.05 -27.29 19.87
N GLU A 416 -1.81 -27.26 20.97
CA GLU A 416 -2.86 -26.27 21.24
C GLU A 416 -2.24 -24.90 21.52
N LEU A 417 -1.19 -24.89 22.33
CA LEU A 417 -0.46 -23.70 22.69
C LEU A 417 0.20 -23.05 21.47
N ARG A 418 0.80 -23.86 20.56
CA ARG A 418 1.37 -23.38 19.32
C ARG A 418 0.34 -22.64 18.44
N LEU A 419 -0.89 -23.15 18.35
CA LEU A 419 -1.96 -22.48 17.61
C LEU A 419 -2.34 -21.14 18.26
N MET A 420 -2.42 -21.10 19.60
CA MET A 420 -2.69 -19.87 20.33
C MET A 420 -1.54 -18.86 20.13
N TYR A 421 -0.30 -19.31 20.12
CA TYR A 421 0.88 -18.50 19.88
C TYR A 421 0.92 -17.95 18.47
N ALA A 422 0.62 -18.77 17.44
CA ALA A 422 0.53 -18.34 16.06
C ALA A 422 -0.49 -17.20 15.89
N LYS A 423 -1.68 -17.35 16.47
CA LYS A 423 -2.71 -16.31 16.46
C LYS A 423 -2.30 -15.06 17.24
N SER A 424 -1.57 -15.23 18.37
CA SER A 424 -1.04 -14.09 19.12
C SER A 424 0.05 -13.35 18.34
N LEU A 425 0.91 -14.08 17.63
CA LEU A 425 1.89 -13.49 16.72
C LEU A 425 1.19 -12.71 15.59
N PHE A 426 0.14 -13.26 14.99
CA PHE A 426 -0.66 -12.55 14.00
C PHE A 426 -1.21 -11.24 14.58
N PHE A 427 -1.83 -11.30 15.75
CA PHE A 427 -2.34 -10.10 16.41
C PHE A 427 -1.24 -9.06 16.66
N LEU A 428 -0.08 -9.48 17.17
CA LEU A 428 1.08 -8.61 17.38
C LEU A 428 1.57 -7.98 16.06
N SER A 429 1.62 -8.77 14.99
CA SER A 429 2.00 -8.29 13.65
C SER A 429 1.02 -7.23 13.13
N GLN A 430 -0.29 -7.43 13.35
CA GLN A 430 -1.31 -6.42 13.02
C GLN A 430 -1.14 -5.14 13.86
N GLN A 431 -0.84 -5.27 15.16
CA GLN A 431 -0.57 -4.09 16.01
C GLN A 431 0.72 -3.39 15.59
N HIS A 432 1.75 -4.12 15.19
CA HIS A 432 2.99 -3.55 14.67
C HIS A 432 2.74 -2.75 13.38
N LYS A 433 2.04 -3.35 12.40
CA LYS A 433 1.65 -2.69 11.16
C LYS A 433 0.85 -1.41 11.44
N LEU A 434 -0.11 -1.45 12.37
CA LEU A 434 -0.90 -0.30 12.77
C LEU A 434 -0.04 0.82 13.37
N LEU A 435 0.84 0.50 14.32
CA LEU A 435 1.71 1.48 14.97
C LEU A 435 2.70 2.09 13.99
N THR A 436 3.33 1.29 13.14
CA THR A 436 4.24 1.77 12.08
C THR A 436 3.52 2.71 11.13
N SER A 437 2.32 2.33 10.66
CA SER A 437 1.51 3.18 9.79
C SER A 437 1.05 4.46 10.48
N LEU A 438 0.70 4.42 11.76
CA LEU A 438 0.34 5.60 12.54
C LEU A 438 1.51 6.57 12.68
N VAL A 439 2.72 6.06 12.96
CA VAL A 439 3.94 6.85 13.05
C VAL A 439 4.28 7.50 11.70
N THR A 440 4.21 6.74 10.62
CA THR A 440 4.42 7.24 9.26
C THR A 440 3.40 8.33 8.92
N ALA A 441 2.12 8.06 9.17
CA ALA A 441 1.03 9.01 8.95
C ALA A 441 1.25 10.31 9.75
N PHE A 442 1.66 10.21 11.01
CA PHE A 442 1.93 11.36 11.85
C PHE A 442 3.06 12.23 11.30
N ASN A 443 4.16 11.61 10.86
CA ASN A 443 5.29 12.33 10.25
C ASN A 443 4.87 13.02 8.94
N LEU A 444 4.10 12.35 8.09
CA LEU A 444 3.54 12.93 6.86
C LEU A 444 2.64 14.12 7.18
N TYR A 445 1.83 14.01 8.22
CA TYR A 445 0.91 15.06 8.63
C TYR A 445 1.65 16.32 9.09
N ILE A 446 2.76 16.16 9.81
CA ILE A 446 3.66 17.27 10.18
C ILE A 446 4.27 17.91 8.92
N CYS A 447 4.83 17.10 8.01
CA CYS A 447 5.41 17.59 6.77
C CYS A 447 4.36 18.34 5.93
N TYR A 448 3.17 17.81 5.80
CA TYR A 448 2.04 18.46 5.11
C TYR A 448 1.69 19.81 5.72
N THR A 449 1.60 19.90 7.04
CA THR A 449 1.33 21.14 7.77
C THR A 449 2.39 22.20 7.50
N ASN A 450 3.67 21.79 7.51
CA ASN A 450 4.79 22.67 7.22
C ASN A 450 4.73 23.21 5.78
N CYS A 451 4.45 22.34 4.81
CA CYS A 451 4.28 22.72 3.41
C CYS A 451 3.10 23.70 3.22
N LEU A 452 1.95 23.42 3.83
CA LEU A 452 0.79 24.31 3.77
C LEU A 452 1.09 25.68 4.38
N THR A 453 1.78 25.72 5.51
CA THR A 453 2.18 26.97 6.18
C THR A 453 3.15 27.79 5.30
N ALA A 454 4.12 27.13 4.67
CA ALA A 454 5.04 27.78 3.74
C ALA A 454 4.31 28.34 2.52
N LYS A 455 3.38 27.57 1.94
CA LYS A 455 2.52 27.99 0.82
C LYS A 455 1.68 29.21 1.22
N LEU A 456 1.04 29.17 2.38
CA LEU A 456 0.25 30.28 2.89
C LEU A 456 1.08 31.57 3.06
N LYS A 457 2.30 31.46 3.63
CA LYS A 457 3.23 32.60 3.77
C LYS A 457 3.62 33.18 2.41
N THR A 458 3.85 32.32 1.41
CA THR A 458 4.20 32.74 0.05
C THR A 458 3.03 33.45 -0.62
N SER A 459 1.83 32.89 -0.55
CA SER A 459 0.59 33.49 -1.07
C SER A 459 0.33 34.86 -0.41
N MET A 460 0.59 34.97 0.91
CA MET A 460 0.43 36.22 1.63
C MET A 460 1.43 37.30 1.18
N LYS A 461 2.70 36.93 0.97
CA LYS A 461 3.71 37.86 0.41
C LYS A 461 3.31 38.34 -0.97
N GLN A 462 2.78 37.46 -1.80
CA GLN A 462 2.32 37.80 -3.16
C GLN A 462 1.11 38.72 -3.10
N LEU A 463 0.13 38.45 -2.25
CA LEU A 463 -1.03 39.30 -2.05
C LEU A 463 -0.62 40.70 -1.60
N HIS A 464 0.28 40.78 -0.59
CA HIS A 464 0.80 42.06 -0.09
C HIS A 464 1.49 42.85 -1.21
N LYS A 465 2.33 42.21 -2.05
CA LYS A 465 2.95 42.83 -3.20
C LYS A 465 1.92 43.37 -4.20
N THR A 466 0.87 42.59 -4.50
CA THR A 466 -0.20 43.00 -5.43
C THR A 466 -0.96 44.21 -4.88
N VAL A 467 -1.30 44.20 -3.59
CA VAL A 467 -1.99 45.33 -2.93
C VAL A 467 -1.10 46.58 -2.92
N THR A 468 0.16 46.45 -2.62
CA THR A 468 1.14 47.57 -2.61
C THR A 468 1.28 48.14 -4.04
N THR A 469 1.37 47.29 -5.07
CA THR A 469 1.46 47.75 -6.46
C THR A 469 0.18 48.48 -6.89
N ALA A 470 -1.00 47.97 -6.49
CA ALA A 470 -2.27 48.67 -6.77
C ALA A 470 -2.37 50.00 -6.03
N ALA A 471 -1.88 50.08 -4.76
CA ALA A 471 -1.84 51.33 -4.01
C ALA A 471 -1.00 52.42 -4.73
N THR A 472 0.23 52.03 -5.15
CA THR A 472 1.11 52.99 -5.88
C THR A 472 0.46 53.49 -7.21
N LYS A 473 -0.27 52.65 -7.93
CA LYS A 473 -1.01 53.05 -9.13
C LYS A 473 -2.12 54.02 -8.78
N ILE A 474 -2.86 53.79 -7.70
CA ILE A 474 -3.91 54.70 -7.22
C ILE A 474 -3.33 56.06 -6.86
N ASP A 475 -2.23 56.05 -6.13
CA ASP A 475 -1.57 57.28 -5.70
C ASP A 475 -1.07 58.11 -6.90
N CYS A 476 -0.45 57.45 -7.89
CA CYS A 476 -0.07 58.10 -9.14
C CYS A 476 -1.29 58.72 -9.87
N TYR A 477 -2.43 58.02 -9.88
CA TYR A 477 -3.64 58.47 -10.54
C TYR A 477 -4.29 59.64 -9.76
N CYS A 478 -4.33 59.58 -8.43
CA CYS A 478 -4.83 60.65 -7.59
C CYS A 478 -4.00 61.96 -7.81
N ASN A 479 -2.68 61.83 -7.91
CA ASN A 479 -1.78 62.95 -8.15
C ASN A 479 -2.01 63.60 -9.55
N LEU A 480 -2.26 62.81 -10.58
CA LEU A 480 -2.62 63.27 -11.92
C LEU A 480 -3.96 64.05 -11.92
N HIS A 481 -4.92 63.59 -11.12
CA HIS A 481 -6.21 64.30 -10.97
C HIS A 481 -6.11 65.63 -10.20
N SER A 482 -5.22 65.68 -9.20
CA SER A 482 -5.03 66.87 -8.37
C SER A 482 -4.27 68.00 -9.09
N GLY A 483 -3.36 67.63 -10.03
CA GLY A 483 -2.54 68.54 -10.81
C GLY A 483 -3.27 69.15 -12.03
N SER A 484 -4.38 68.61 -12.47
CA SER A 484 -5.14 69.19 -13.59
C SER A 484 -5.99 70.37 -13.11
N ASN A 485 -5.52 71.58 -13.41
CA ASN A 485 -6.19 72.86 -13.10
C ASN A 485 -7.69 72.82 -13.42
N LYS A 486 -8.51 73.26 -12.49
CA LYS A 486 -9.99 73.30 -12.46
C LYS A 486 -10.69 74.07 -13.57
N CYS A 487 -10.03 74.44 -14.66
CA CYS A 487 -10.63 75.26 -15.73
C CYS A 487 -11.19 74.38 -16.85
N ASP A 488 -12.47 74.42 -17.05
CA ASP A 488 -13.26 73.91 -18.20
C ASP A 488 -13.60 72.43 -18.33
N MET A 489 -13.03 71.55 -17.52
CA MET A 489 -13.35 70.10 -17.60
C MET A 489 -14.58 69.67 -16.78
N ASP A 490 -15.04 70.52 -15.88
CA ASP A 490 -16.18 70.23 -14.98
C ASP A 490 -17.55 70.09 -15.68
N ARG A 491 -17.62 70.36 -16.99
CA ARG A 491 -18.88 70.39 -17.79
C ARG A 491 -19.14 69.10 -18.62
N SER A 492 -18.15 68.18 -18.74
CA SER A 492 -18.35 66.93 -19.48
C SER A 492 -18.95 65.84 -18.62
N ASP A 493 -20.13 65.35 -18.99
CA ASP A 493 -20.79 64.21 -18.28
C ASP A 493 -19.94 62.95 -18.31
N THR A 494 -19.10 62.78 -19.32
CA THR A 494 -18.16 61.67 -19.45
C THR A 494 -17.05 61.76 -18.37
N TYR A 495 -16.51 62.94 -18.12
CA TYR A 495 -15.51 63.17 -17.09
C TYR A 495 -16.11 62.91 -15.67
N LYS A 496 -17.31 63.45 -15.41
CA LYS A 496 -18.00 63.22 -14.11
C LYS A 496 -18.28 61.78 -13.86
N ARG A 497 -18.66 61.04 -14.91
CA ARG A 497 -18.90 59.57 -14.82
C ARG A 497 -17.62 58.83 -14.56
N ASN A 498 -16.52 59.10 -15.24
CA ASN A 498 -15.21 58.49 -15.02
C ASN A 498 -14.70 58.77 -13.59
N LEU A 499 -14.83 59.98 -13.11
CA LEU A 499 -14.46 60.38 -11.73
C LEU A 499 -15.31 59.61 -10.68
N SER A 500 -16.62 59.51 -10.89
CA SER A 500 -17.50 58.76 -10.01
C SER A 500 -17.13 57.25 -9.96
N GLN A 501 -16.82 56.66 -11.11
CA GLN A 501 -16.32 55.26 -11.18
C GLN A 501 -15.01 55.10 -10.44
N PHE A 502 -14.06 56.02 -10.58
CA PHE A 502 -12.80 56.00 -9.85
C PHE A 502 -13.00 56.08 -8.32
N GLN A 503 -13.86 57.00 -7.85
CA GLN A 503 -14.21 57.10 -6.45
C GLN A 503 -14.79 55.79 -5.87
N GLN A 504 -15.63 55.11 -6.64
CA GLN A 504 -16.16 53.80 -6.26
C GLN A 504 -15.07 52.73 -6.19
N LEU A 505 -14.17 52.68 -7.18
CA LEU A 505 -13.02 51.77 -7.18
C LEU A 505 -12.06 52.03 -5.99
N LEU A 506 -11.85 53.32 -5.65
CA LEU A 506 -11.06 53.68 -4.49
C LEU A 506 -11.68 53.15 -3.19
N ALA A 507 -12.98 53.33 -2.98
CA ALA A 507 -13.67 52.83 -1.81
C ALA A 507 -13.64 51.31 -1.71
N ASP A 508 -13.74 50.60 -2.85
CA ASP A 508 -13.62 49.14 -2.89
C ASP A 508 -12.19 48.69 -2.63
N PHE A 509 -11.18 49.43 -3.07
CA PHE A 509 -9.78 49.15 -2.76
C PHE A 509 -9.46 49.37 -1.29
N GLU A 510 -9.94 50.41 -0.63
CA GLU A 510 -9.79 50.64 0.81
C GLU A 510 -10.36 49.49 1.64
N LYS A 511 -11.52 48.93 1.26
CA LYS A 511 -12.06 47.71 1.84
C LYS A 511 -11.14 46.52 1.64
N CYS A 512 -10.49 46.42 0.49
CA CYS A 512 -9.50 45.40 0.21
C CYS A 512 -8.26 45.54 1.11
N VAL A 513 -7.71 46.72 1.30
CA VAL A 513 -6.58 46.98 2.20
C VAL A 513 -6.93 46.56 3.65
N THR A 514 -8.11 46.97 4.13
CA THR A 514 -8.59 46.59 5.46
C THR A 514 -8.71 45.08 5.62
N THR A 515 -9.23 44.38 4.60
CA THR A 515 -9.36 42.92 4.62
C THR A 515 -7.99 42.24 4.57
N THR A 516 -7.04 42.75 3.81
CA THR A 516 -5.64 42.25 3.75
C THR A 516 -4.99 42.29 5.13
N ASN A 517 -5.15 43.39 5.83
CA ASN A 517 -4.60 43.55 7.20
C ASN A 517 -5.23 42.56 8.20
N LYS A 518 -6.55 42.28 8.08
CA LYS A 518 -7.19 41.23 8.88
C LYS A 518 -6.66 39.83 8.54
N LEU A 519 -6.40 39.55 7.26
CA LEU A 519 -5.82 38.27 6.84
C LEU A 519 -4.36 38.13 7.34
N LEU A 520 -3.56 39.18 7.28
CA LEU A 520 -2.20 39.22 7.83
C LEU A 520 -2.21 38.84 9.31
N SER A 521 -3.08 39.44 10.11
CA SER A 521 -3.17 39.13 11.54
C SER A 521 -3.52 37.67 11.81
N LYS A 522 -4.40 37.08 11.01
CA LYS A 522 -4.76 35.65 11.14
C LYS A 522 -3.60 34.73 10.74
N VAL A 523 -2.86 35.06 9.68
CA VAL A 523 -1.66 34.29 9.27
C VAL A 523 -0.58 34.37 10.35
N ASP A 524 -0.42 35.52 11.00
CA ASP A 524 0.53 35.68 12.10
C ASP A 524 0.16 34.83 13.32
N ILE A 525 -1.11 34.81 13.71
CA ILE A 525 -1.61 33.92 14.77
C ILE A 525 -1.30 32.44 14.46
N LEU A 526 -1.54 32.00 13.21
CA LEU A 526 -1.21 30.63 12.81
C LEU A 526 0.29 30.36 12.85
N SER A 527 1.12 31.33 12.41
CA SER A 527 2.57 31.20 12.48
C SER A 527 3.09 31.06 13.92
N ARG A 528 2.49 31.79 14.86
CA ARG A 528 2.80 31.64 16.30
C ARG A 528 2.36 30.27 16.85
N ARG A 529 1.19 29.78 16.44
CA ARG A 529 0.74 28.40 16.81
C ARG A 529 1.72 27.36 16.28
N GLN A 530 2.26 27.53 15.06
CA GLN A 530 3.26 26.64 14.51
C GLN A 530 4.54 26.59 15.36
N VAL A 531 5.04 27.75 15.81
CA VAL A 531 6.20 27.82 16.72
C VAL A 531 5.94 27.06 18.01
N VAL A 532 4.74 27.16 18.57
CA VAL A 532 4.35 26.40 19.79
C VAL A 532 4.34 24.88 19.49
N LEU A 533 3.83 24.45 18.33
CA LEU A 533 3.88 23.06 17.92
C LEU A 533 5.32 22.55 17.76
N GLU A 534 6.23 23.35 17.19
CA GLU A 534 7.65 23.03 17.07
C GLU A 534 8.34 22.87 18.44
N GLN A 535 7.91 23.62 19.46
CA GLN A 535 8.42 23.48 20.82
C GLN A 535 7.91 22.23 21.55
N VAL A 536 6.74 21.71 21.17
CA VAL A 536 6.14 20.48 21.74
C VAL A 536 6.67 19.23 21.05
N LEU A 537 7.03 19.31 19.76
CA LEU A 537 7.50 18.18 18.97
C LEU A 537 8.66 17.40 19.61
N PRO A 538 9.69 18.01 20.23
CA PRO A 538 10.75 17.29 20.94
C PRO A 538 10.25 16.42 22.11
N LYS A 539 9.08 16.72 22.69
CA LYS A 539 8.45 15.90 23.73
C LYS A 539 7.71 14.70 23.17
N VAL A 540 7.21 14.80 21.93
CA VAL A 540 6.45 13.76 21.23
C VAL A 540 7.38 12.79 20.49
N THR A 541 8.47 13.26 19.91
CA THR A 541 9.42 12.46 19.13
C THR A 541 9.96 11.23 19.88
N PRO A 542 10.37 11.32 21.17
CA PRO A 542 10.83 10.14 21.92
C PRO A 542 9.71 9.10 22.12
N LEU A 543 8.45 9.54 22.27
CA LEU A 543 7.30 8.66 22.42
C LEU A 543 7.06 7.87 21.14
N ILE A 544 7.14 8.53 19.99
CA ILE A 544 6.99 7.91 18.67
C ILE A 544 8.10 6.88 18.45
N LYS A 545 9.36 7.22 18.76
CA LYS A 545 10.50 6.29 18.65
C LYS A 545 10.37 5.10 19.60
N ALA A 546 9.75 5.27 20.76
CA ALA A 546 9.51 4.21 21.73
C ALA A 546 8.30 3.31 21.40
N CYS A 547 7.55 3.61 20.34
CA CYS A 547 6.36 2.85 19.93
C CYS A 547 6.65 1.67 19.01
N ASP A 548 7.90 1.35 18.79
CA ASP A 548 8.29 0.15 18.05
C ASP A 548 8.10 -1.10 18.90
N ILE A 549 7.26 -2.02 18.43
CA ILE A 549 7.01 -3.34 19.02
C ILE A 549 7.66 -4.48 18.21
N SER A 550 8.60 -4.17 17.34
CA SER A 550 9.31 -5.16 16.50
C SER A 550 10.02 -6.21 17.37
N ASN A 551 10.57 -5.81 18.52
CA ASN A 551 11.19 -6.72 19.47
C ASN A 551 10.19 -7.70 20.09
N GLU A 552 8.97 -7.28 20.41
CA GLU A 552 7.90 -8.13 20.90
C GLU A 552 7.45 -9.14 19.84
N VAL A 553 7.33 -8.70 18.58
CA VAL A 553 7.05 -9.58 17.43
C VAL A 553 8.17 -10.62 17.24
N ALA A 554 9.44 -10.20 17.30
CA ALA A 554 10.60 -11.10 17.19
C ALA A 554 10.63 -12.13 18.32
N ARG A 555 10.39 -11.71 19.57
CA ARG A 555 10.32 -12.62 20.73
C ARG A 555 9.16 -13.62 20.62
N ALA A 556 8.00 -13.19 20.15
CA ALA A 556 6.87 -14.08 19.91
C ALA A 556 7.17 -15.09 18.80
N THR A 557 7.87 -14.67 17.74
CA THR A 557 8.32 -15.53 16.64
C THR A 557 9.32 -16.60 17.14
N ASP A 558 10.31 -16.19 17.94
CA ASP A 558 11.30 -17.07 18.53
C ASP A 558 10.67 -18.09 19.49
N LEU A 559 9.68 -17.66 20.28
CA LEU A 559 8.94 -18.54 21.18
C LEU A 559 8.20 -19.67 20.44
N ILE A 560 7.64 -19.40 19.27
CA ILE A 560 7.04 -20.41 18.40
C ILE A 560 8.10 -21.38 17.85
N GLY A 561 9.30 -20.87 17.53
CA GLY A 561 10.41 -21.65 16.98
C GLY A 561 11.05 -22.63 17.98
N ARG A 562 11.06 -22.28 19.27
CA ARG A 562 11.73 -23.10 20.34
C ARG A 562 11.00 -24.41 20.69
N GLY A 563 9.72 -24.51 20.37
CA GLY A 563 8.84 -25.58 20.86
C GLY A 563 8.88 -26.91 20.13
N GLY A 564 9.96 -27.26 19.42
CA GLY A 564 9.97 -28.38 18.47
C GLY A 564 9.94 -29.81 19.06
N ASN A 565 10.33 -30.07 20.30
CA ASN A 565 10.64 -31.44 20.76
C ASN A 565 10.14 -31.90 22.15
N ASN A 566 9.29 -31.15 22.83
CA ASN A 566 8.83 -31.54 24.15
C ASN A 566 7.29 -31.67 24.24
N GLU A 567 6.81 -32.90 24.45
CA GLU A 567 5.43 -33.23 24.83
C GLU A 567 5.01 -32.74 26.23
N LYS A 568 5.87 -31.97 26.93
CA LYS A 568 5.57 -31.44 28.25
C LYS A 568 4.51 -30.35 28.20
N ASP A 569 3.62 -30.36 29.17
CA ASP A 569 2.66 -29.28 29.37
C ASP A 569 3.39 -27.94 29.50
N CYS A 570 3.01 -27.01 28.64
CA CYS A 570 3.57 -25.66 28.56
C CYS A 570 2.52 -24.65 29.00
N THR A 571 2.96 -23.53 29.55
CA THR A 571 2.04 -22.45 29.98
C THR A 571 2.18 -21.22 29.08
N PRO A 572 1.11 -20.45 28.86
CA PRO A 572 1.13 -19.28 28.00
C PRO A 572 1.79 -18.02 28.61
N ILE A 573 2.41 -18.13 29.80
CA ILE A 573 2.94 -16.99 30.56
C ILE A 573 3.84 -16.07 29.73
N GLU A 574 4.77 -16.62 28.95
CA GLU A 574 5.72 -15.81 28.17
C GLU A 574 5.01 -15.04 27.07
N MET A 575 4.09 -15.65 26.34
CA MET A 575 3.31 -14.98 25.30
C MET A 575 2.41 -13.89 25.90
N VAL A 576 1.79 -14.15 27.05
CA VAL A 576 0.99 -13.16 27.79
C VAL A 576 1.83 -11.93 28.15
N LYS A 577 3.08 -12.14 28.63
CA LYS A 577 4.01 -11.02 28.93
C LYS A 577 4.34 -10.21 27.67
N ILE A 578 4.62 -10.88 26.54
CA ILE A 578 4.94 -10.23 25.27
C ILE A 578 3.76 -9.38 24.79
N VAL A 579 2.56 -9.96 24.73
CA VAL A 579 1.35 -9.25 24.30
C VAL A 579 1.03 -8.09 25.24
N SER A 580 1.17 -8.28 26.56
CA SER A 580 0.97 -7.22 27.55
C SER A 580 1.93 -6.04 27.37
N ASN A 581 3.22 -6.32 27.07
CA ASN A 581 4.20 -5.28 26.82
C ASN A 581 3.87 -4.48 25.54
N ALA A 582 3.55 -5.17 24.45
CA ALA A 582 3.14 -4.51 23.21
C ALA A 582 1.94 -3.57 23.43
N PHE A 583 0.97 -4.02 24.22
CA PHE A 583 -0.20 -3.22 24.59
C PHE A 583 0.17 -1.99 25.44
N LYS A 584 1.04 -2.14 26.42
CA LYS A 584 1.52 -1.02 27.24
C LYS A 584 2.23 0.03 26.40
N ILE A 585 3.02 -0.39 25.40
CA ILE A 585 3.70 0.52 24.46
C ILE A 585 2.67 1.30 23.64
N LYS A 586 1.69 0.61 23.05
CA LYS A 586 0.61 1.23 22.28
C LYS A 586 -0.21 2.20 23.13
N ASP A 587 -0.60 1.77 24.31
CA ASP A 587 -1.43 2.56 25.24
C ASP A 587 -0.69 3.81 25.72
N LYS A 588 0.61 3.69 26.00
CA LYS A 588 1.47 4.82 26.36
C LYS A 588 1.53 5.89 25.27
N LEU A 589 1.50 5.51 23.98
CA LEU A 589 1.42 6.49 22.88
C LEU A 589 0.04 7.10 22.79
N LEU A 590 -1.00 6.27 22.61
CA LEU A 590 -2.35 6.74 22.29
C LEU A 590 -2.99 7.54 23.44
N ASN A 591 -2.65 7.23 24.70
CA ASN A 591 -3.15 7.95 25.90
C ASN A 591 -2.20 9.05 26.37
N ASN A 592 -1.16 9.37 25.60
CA ASN A 592 -0.25 10.45 25.97
C ASN A 592 -0.86 11.81 25.64
N LYS A 593 -1.01 12.65 26.66
CA LYS A 593 -1.62 13.99 26.53
C LYS A 593 -0.86 14.89 25.54
N TYR A 594 0.47 14.79 25.49
CA TYR A 594 1.28 15.59 24.54
C TYR A 594 1.06 15.15 23.10
N PHE A 595 1.05 13.82 22.85
CA PHE A 595 0.77 13.29 21.52
C PHE A 595 -0.62 13.68 21.03
N GLU A 596 -1.63 13.51 21.87
CA GLU A 596 -3.01 13.86 21.54
C GLU A 596 -3.18 15.36 21.29
N SER A 597 -2.67 16.21 22.22
CA SER A 597 -2.76 17.67 22.08
C SER A 597 -2.03 18.16 20.83
N TYR A 598 -0.87 17.59 20.52
CA TYR A 598 -0.11 17.93 19.32
C TYR A 598 -0.86 17.54 18.05
N ALA A 599 -1.33 16.30 17.97
CA ALA A 599 -2.06 15.79 16.81
C ALA A 599 -3.35 16.58 16.55
N MET A 600 -4.08 16.92 17.63
CA MET A 600 -5.31 17.72 17.52
C MET A 600 -5.01 19.17 17.11
N ALA A 601 -4.00 19.79 17.71
CA ALA A 601 -3.60 21.16 17.36
C ALA A 601 -3.12 21.25 15.90
N THR A 602 -2.39 20.24 15.41
CA THR A 602 -1.98 20.13 14.00
C THR A 602 -3.19 20.01 13.08
N SER A 603 -4.16 19.18 13.44
CA SER A 603 -5.40 18.99 12.66
C SER A 603 -6.22 20.29 12.56
N VAL A 604 -6.33 21.04 13.66
CA VAL A 604 -7.00 22.34 13.69
C VAL A 604 -6.22 23.36 12.85
N ALA A 605 -4.87 23.38 12.95
CA ALA A 605 -4.04 24.26 12.15
C ALA A 605 -4.21 24.05 10.65
N ILE A 606 -4.24 22.79 10.17
CA ILE A 606 -4.47 22.46 8.77
C ILE A 606 -5.83 22.98 8.31
N ARG A 607 -6.89 22.74 9.09
CA ARG A 607 -8.23 23.25 8.77
C ARG A 607 -8.23 24.77 8.61
N ASP A 608 -7.63 25.47 9.58
CA ASP A 608 -7.59 26.94 9.60
C ASP A 608 -6.74 27.49 8.43
N ILE A 609 -5.62 26.84 8.09
CA ILE A 609 -4.78 27.16 6.94
C ILE A 609 -5.56 27.02 5.64
N ASN A 610 -6.27 25.91 5.43
CA ASN A 610 -7.04 25.66 4.21
C ASN A 610 -8.16 26.72 4.04
N ILE A 611 -8.86 27.07 5.12
CA ILE A 611 -9.87 28.14 5.08
C ILE A 611 -9.24 29.46 4.68
N LEU A 612 -8.10 29.83 5.28
CA LEU A 612 -7.41 31.07 4.95
C LEU A 612 -6.86 31.09 3.52
N GLN A 613 -6.33 29.98 3.04
CA GLN A 613 -5.84 29.87 1.66
C GLN A 613 -6.95 30.09 0.65
N THR A 614 -8.11 29.46 0.86
CA THR A 614 -9.29 29.67 -0.01
C THR A 614 -9.74 31.12 -0.03
N TRP A 615 -9.76 31.77 1.14
CA TRP A 615 -10.10 33.19 1.23
C TRP A 615 -9.08 34.08 0.53
N MET A 616 -7.79 33.78 0.68
CA MET A 616 -6.72 34.55 0.06
C MET A 616 -6.74 34.42 -1.47
N ASP A 617 -6.99 33.23 -2.01
CA ASP A 617 -7.05 33.01 -3.46
C ASP A 617 -8.21 33.79 -4.09
N GLY A 618 -9.40 33.72 -3.47
CA GLY A 618 -10.57 34.52 -3.90
C GLY A 618 -10.33 36.02 -3.79
N PHE A 619 -9.63 36.42 -2.72
CA PHE A 619 -9.33 37.81 -2.46
C PHE A 619 -8.24 38.36 -3.40
N HIS A 620 -7.21 37.57 -3.70
CA HIS A 620 -6.18 37.92 -4.68
C HIS A 620 -6.78 38.19 -6.08
N LYS A 621 -7.72 37.36 -6.50
CA LYS A 621 -8.47 37.53 -7.75
C LYS A 621 -9.23 38.86 -7.76
N ARG A 622 -9.90 39.19 -6.65
CA ARG A 622 -10.65 40.46 -6.53
C ARG A 622 -9.74 41.69 -6.57
N VAL A 623 -8.60 41.64 -5.90
CA VAL A 623 -7.60 42.74 -5.93
C VAL A 623 -7.04 42.92 -7.34
N ALA A 624 -6.79 41.83 -8.07
CA ALA A 624 -6.34 41.87 -9.45
C ALA A 624 -7.40 42.50 -10.39
N GLU A 625 -8.68 42.14 -10.19
CA GLU A 625 -9.81 42.71 -10.93
C GLU A 625 -9.95 44.24 -10.71
N ILE A 626 -9.84 44.69 -9.44
CA ILE A 626 -9.87 46.13 -9.10
C ILE A 626 -8.66 46.84 -9.70
N SER A 627 -7.44 46.28 -9.60
CA SER A 627 -6.24 46.83 -10.17
C SER A 627 -6.38 47.04 -11.69
N LYS A 628 -6.93 46.04 -12.39
CA LYS A 628 -7.23 46.16 -13.84
C LYS A 628 -8.26 47.22 -14.14
N ALA A 629 -9.34 47.30 -13.35
CA ALA A 629 -10.37 48.30 -13.53
C ALA A 629 -9.81 49.72 -13.33
N ILE A 630 -8.87 49.91 -12.43
CA ILE A 630 -8.14 51.18 -12.22
C ILE A 630 -7.30 51.51 -13.46
N ASP A 631 -6.54 50.55 -14.00
CA ASP A 631 -5.74 50.75 -15.21
C ASP A 631 -6.64 51.15 -16.42
N ASP A 632 -7.79 50.52 -16.56
CA ASP A 632 -8.74 50.81 -17.64
C ASP A 632 -9.40 52.20 -17.46
N ASN A 633 -9.79 52.56 -16.24
CA ASN A 633 -10.31 53.87 -15.91
C ASN A 633 -9.26 55.00 -16.15
N GLN A 634 -8.00 54.73 -15.82
CA GLN A 634 -6.88 55.65 -16.06
C GLN A 634 -6.65 55.88 -17.55
N LYS A 635 -6.73 54.82 -18.39
CA LYS A 635 -6.66 54.94 -19.87
C LYS A 635 -7.79 55.78 -20.43
N GLU A 636 -9.01 55.55 -19.95
CA GLU A 636 -10.17 56.30 -20.34
C GLU A 636 -10.03 57.78 -19.96
N HIS A 637 -9.59 58.07 -18.75
CA HIS A 637 -9.29 59.43 -18.30
C HIS A 637 -8.24 60.10 -19.19
N TYR A 638 -7.13 59.41 -19.49
CA TYR A 638 -6.12 59.93 -20.41
C TYR A 638 -6.66 60.24 -21.79
N ASN A 639 -7.52 59.41 -22.32
CA ASN A 639 -8.19 59.64 -23.60
C ASN A 639 -9.12 60.87 -23.56
N ILE A 640 -9.87 61.07 -22.47
CA ILE A 640 -10.68 62.26 -22.25
C ILE A 640 -9.82 63.53 -22.27
N LEU A 641 -8.64 63.48 -21.56
CA LEU A 641 -7.69 64.59 -21.57
C LEU A 641 -7.14 64.93 -22.96
N LEU A 642 -6.77 63.88 -23.73
CA LEU A 642 -6.24 64.00 -25.08
C LEU A 642 -7.26 64.62 -26.03
N VAL A 643 -8.53 64.18 -25.94
CA VAL A 643 -9.62 64.73 -26.76
C VAL A 643 -9.88 66.18 -26.41
N SER A 644 -9.87 66.55 -25.16
CA SER A 644 -10.04 67.94 -24.70
C SER A 644 -8.86 68.81 -25.10
N ALA A 645 -7.62 68.34 -25.02
CA ALA A 645 -6.42 69.03 -25.50
C ALA A 645 -6.43 69.26 -27.03
N LYS A 646 -6.85 68.22 -27.81
CA LYS A 646 -7.05 68.36 -29.29
C LYS A 646 -8.12 69.38 -29.61
N ARG A 647 -9.27 69.44 -28.90
CA ARG A 647 -10.29 70.45 -29.05
C ARG A 647 -9.79 71.85 -28.75
N LYS A 648 -8.98 72.05 -27.72
CA LYS A 648 -8.30 73.32 -27.37
C LYS A 648 -7.32 73.71 -28.49
N GLN A 649 -6.53 72.76 -29.01
CA GLN A 649 -5.62 73.00 -30.15
C GLN A 649 -6.37 73.46 -31.44
N VAL A 650 -7.51 72.81 -31.73
CA VAL A 650 -8.38 73.23 -32.90
C VAL A 650 -8.98 74.62 -32.66
N ASN A 651 -9.30 74.97 -31.40
CA ASN A 651 -9.80 76.32 -31.09
C ASN A 651 -8.67 77.37 -30.96
N LEU A 652 -7.40 76.95 -30.74
CA LEU A 652 -6.25 77.85 -30.69
C LEU A 652 -5.55 78.06 -32.03
N VAL A 653 -5.79 77.20 -33.02
CA VAL A 653 -5.32 77.41 -34.40
C VAL A 653 -6.11 78.53 -35.10
N GLY A 654 -7.26 78.96 -34.49
CA GLY A 654 -8.00 80.17 -34.93
C GLY A 654 -7.58 81.49 -34.27
N ALA A 655 -6.65 81.46 -33.24
CA ALA A 655 -6.18 82.69 -32.60
C ALA A 655 -4.76 82.45 -32.02
N TYR A 656 -3.79 83.16 -32.61
CA TYR A 656 -2.42 83.40 -32.10
C TYR A 656 -1.34 82.35 -32.30
N SER A 657 -0.44 82.68 -33.15
CA SER A 657 0.95 82.35 -33.22
C SER A 657 1.72 82.91 -31.99
N ASN A 658 2.67 82.13 -31.53
CA ASN A 658 3.71 82.51 -30.57
C ASN A 658 3.34 82.49 -29.05
N HIS A 659 3.58 81.37 -28.41
CA HIS A 659 4.46 81.29 -27.21
C HIS A 659 4.68 79.80 -26.80
N PHE A 660 5.89 79.32 -27.00
CA PHE A 660 6.37 78.03 -26.36
C PHE A 660 6.50 78.24 -24.87
N VAL A 661 5.68 77.52 -24.07
CA VAL A 661 5.95 77.33 -22.67
C VAL A 661 6.61 75.98 -22.53
N ARG A 662 7.90 75.94 -22.23
CA ARG A 662 8.60 74.75 -21.74
C ARG A 662 8.01 74.38 -20.37
N LEU A 663 7.33 73.27 -20.30
CA LEU A 663 7.04 72.60 -19.02
C LEU A 663 8.35 72.09 -18.44
N ASP A 664 8.70 72.61 -17.27
CA ASP A 664 9.90 72.26 -16.55
C ASP A 664 9.74 70.87 -15.94
N THR A 665 10.26 69.85 -16.62
CA THR A 665 10.19 68.45 -16.23
C THR A 665 10.91 68.18 -14.88
N ASP A 666 11.82 69.07 -14.47
CA ASP A 666 12.57 68.92 -13.21
C ASP A 666 11.72 69.21 -11.95
N VAL A 667 10.68 70.07 -12.08
CA VAL A 667 9.76 70.37 -10.96
C VAL A 667 8.86 69.15 -10.68
N VAL A 668 8.36 68.48 -11.73
CA VAL A 668 7.49 67.30 -11.61
C VAL A 668 8.28 66.12 -11.02
N ILE A 669 9.57 65.99 -11.31
CA ILE A 669 10.43 64.91 -10.76
C ILE A 669 10.73 65.16 -9.29
N ARG A 670 10.97 66.39 -8.83
CA ARG A 670 11.20 66.72 -7.43
C ARG A 670 9.96 66.53 -6.57
N GLU A 671 8.79 66.98 -7.01
CA GLU A 671 7.51 66.76 -6.30
C GLU A 671 7.19 65.25 -6.14
N ASN A 672 7.48 64.44 -7.15
CA ASN A 672 7.33 62.98 -7.05
C ASN A 672 8.33 62.34 -6.05
N GLN A 673 9.53 62.87 -5.91
CA GLN A 673 10.51 62.37 -4.92
C GLN A 673 10.13 62.72 -3.48
N ASP A 674 9.61 63.93 -3.23
CA ASP A 674 9.15 64.37 -1.91
C ASP A 674 7.89 63.60 -1.46
N LEU A 675 6.98 63.30 -2.35
CA LEU A 675 5.81 62.46 -2.08
C LEU A 675 6.20 60.99 -1.76
N ARG A 676 7.22 60.51 -2.43
CA ARG A 676 7.77 59.16 -2.14
C ARG A 676 8.36 59.08 -0.75
N CYS A 677 9.11 60.08 -0.30
CA CYS A 677 9.66 60.16 1.05
C CYS A 677 8.55 60.25 2.11
N GLN A 678 7.50 61.04 1.89
CA GLN A 678 6.37 61.13 2.82
C GLN A 678 5.56 59.82 2.90
N PHE A 679 5.51 59.05 1.82
CA PHE A 679 4.84 57.75 1.78
C PHE A 679 5.66 56.68 2.51
N GLU A 680 6.99 56.64 2.32
CA GLU A 680 7.90 55.76 3.03
C GLU A 680 7.88 56.01 4.54
N ASP A 681 7.78 57.31 4.96
CA ASP A 681 7.62 57.72 6.37
C ASP A 681 6.25 57.31 6.96
N THR A 682 5.20 57.32 6.15
CA THR A 682 3.87 56.89 6.60
C THR A 682 3.78 55.37 6.75
N ILE A 683 4.39 54.62 5.85
CA ILE A 683 4.55 53.15 5.99
C ILE A 683 5.45 52.82 7.19
N GLY A 684 6.52 53.56 7.41
CA GLY A 684 7.39 53.39 8.58
C GLY A 684 6.63 53.60 9.90
N ARG A 685 5.77 54.61 9.98
CA ARG A 685 4.92 54.84 11.16
C ARG A 685 3.88 53.76 11.36
N MET A 686 3.22 53.29 10.28
CA MET A 686 2.28 52.18 10.34
C MET A 686 2.95 50.87 10.80
N LEU A 687 4.20 50.62 10.41
CA LEU A 687 4.98 49.46 10.85
C LEU A 687 5.39 49.54 12.33
N VAL A 688 5.66 50.75 12.86
CA VAL A 688 5.96 50.99 14.28
C VAL A 688 4.70 50.80 15.14
N ASP A 689 3.56 51.32 14.71
CA ASP A 689 2.27 51.12 15.40
C ASP A 689 1.84 49.66 15.38
N TYR A 690 2.11 48.96 14.29
CA TYR A 690 1.89 47.50 14.18
C TYR A 690 2.74 46.73 15.19
N LYS A 691 4.01 47.12 15.37
CA LYS A 691 4.91 46.46 16.35
C LYS A 691 4.44 46.71 17.79
N LYS A 692 3.91 47.88 18.11
CA LYS A 692 3.32 48.20 19.42
C LYS A 692 2.07 47.36 19.71
N ILE A 693 1.18 47.17 18.73
CA ILE A 693 -0.01 46.35 18.87
C ILE A 693 0.36 44.85 19.04
N CYS A 694 1.45 44.40 18.42
CA CYS A 694 1.98 43.04 18.61
C CYS A 694 2.53 42.77 19.99
N ASP A 695 3.11 43.79 20.65
CA ASP A 695 3.69 43.65 21.99
C ASP A 695 2.63 43.71 23.11
N GLU A 696 1.46 44.26 22.86
CA GLU A 696 0.34 44.37 23.83
C GLU A 696 -0.58 43.14 23.93
N ILE A 697 -0.43 42.13 23.06
CA ILE A 697 -1.23 40.89 23.12
C ILE A 697 -0.55 39.92 24.11
N GLN A 698 -1.14 39.80 25.32
CA GLN A 698 -0.70 38.89 26.37
C GLN A 698 -0.57 37.43 25.90
N PRO A 699 0.46 36.69 26.37
CA PRO A 699 0.63 35.29 26.03
C PRO A 699 -0.48 34.45 26.65
N PHE A 700 -1.21 33.76 25.81
CA PHE A 700 -2.17 32.73 26.24
C PHE A 700 -1.44 31.66 27.06
N LYS A 701 -1.77 31.51 28.33
CA LYS A 701 -1.40 30.36 29.16
C LYS A 701 -2.14 29.15 28.64
N MET A 702 -1.44 28.27 27.95
CA MET A 702 -1.88 26.87 27.75
C MET A 702 -1.20 25.99 28.80
N PHE A 703 -2.01 25.29 29.56
CA PHE A 703 -1.65 24.22 30.48
C PHE A 703 -1.19 22.97 29.74
#